data_3981e2d109d57571207adb3925caee5a
#
_entry.id   3981e2d109d57571207adb3925caee5a
#
_cell.length_a   1.000
_cell.length_b   1.000
_cell.length_c   1.000
_cell.angle_alpha   90.00
_cell.angle_beta   90.00
_cell.angle_gamma   90.00
#
_symmetry.space_group_name_H-M   'P 1'
#
loop_
_entity.id
_entity.type
_entity.pdbx_description
1 polymer ?
#
loop_
_entity_poly.entity_id
_entity_poly.type
_entity_poly.pdbx_seq_one_letter_code
_entity_poly.pdbx_strand_id
1 'polypeptide(L)'
;MKVIKLLFITIMLVSFGSFAQEKEVKEEPKLEEHANINKFRQLYQEFSTPNQYRSASGAPGPKYYQQRADYEMDIRLDDENHHLFGYETITYTNNSPDVLDYLWVQLDQNMRSKDSKTPLIEGGGVEPFMQPSGFAGAYLSEPFDGGFNIKKVLDKNGNPLTYMINQTMMRVEMPEKLKSGKDFEFDIEWDYNINDHVNGRGRSGYEQFPDGHRAYVIAQFYPRMAVYNDVEGWQNSQFWGRDEFALPFGTFEVNITVPADHWLDGTGKITNRKDMYSKTELARYEQAQKSFENPVVIRTQQEAEKLAMMPGSKAMKTWKLKADYVRDFGWTSSRRYVADAMAVKVGGKDIMAVSIYPPEGNPLWEQWSTKAVAQTLKSYSRMTFDYPYHKAISVHAKNQGMEYPMICWNYGRPDTEGNYSDRVKFGMISVIIHEVGHNYFPMIVNSDERQWTWMDEGLNTFVQFVAEQDMGENYPTSIEGLDAYPSRRGPAANIVPYMAGDQRYIAPIMSKGLNTYQFGSNAYGKPGTALNILRETVMGRELFDYAFRTYSERWMFKHPTPEDFFRTMEDASAMDLDWFWRGWFYTTQFNDMGIESVEKYFVSSERNQAMKDMMKARNIDESRIPALVYMVKEGSVDYKEDLKGKEASELVGELKTYLMDNFTAAERAMMKSPKYFYDIKVVKPGGLVMPIIIEYTYVDGSTETVTHPAEIWRLNDKEIGLSKASTKEIIKIVLDPKLETADVDTSNNTWPAAAEISKFDQMKK
;
A
#
# COMPACT_ATOMS: atom_id res chain seq x y z
N MET A 1 61.70 -10.41 4.78
CA MET A 1 61.48 -11.81 4.36
C MET A 1 60.06 -12.34 4.65
N LYS A 2 59.34 -11.86 5.67
CA LYS A 2 57.95 -12.32 5.97
C LYS A 2 56.90 -11.83 4.96
N VAL A 3 57.04 -10.65 4.35
CA VAL A 3 56.06 -10.05 3.41
C VAL A 3 56.08 -10.77 2.04
N ILE A 4 57.22 -11.26 1.61
CA ILE A 4 57.34 -11.96 0.31
C ILE A 4 56.70 -13.36 0.35
N LYS A 5 56.68 -14.02 1.52
CA LYS A 5 56.02 -15.32 1.68
C LYS A 5 54.49 -15.20 1.63
N LEU A 6 53.91 -14.08 2.14
CA LEU A 6 52.47 -13.87 2.09
C LEU A 6 51.94 -13.59 0.67
N LEU A 7 52.72 -12.87 -0.13
CA LEU A 7 52.35 -12.58 -1.53
C LEU A 7 52.31 -13.84 -2.42
N PHE A 8 53.24 -14.83 -2.16
CA PHE A 8 53.26 -16.08 -2.90
C PHE A 8 52.11 -17.04 -2.55
N ILE A 9 51.61 -16.98 -1.28
CA ILE A 9 50.47 -17.78 -0.82
C ILE A 9 49.18 -17.24 -1.44
N THR A 10 49.02 -15.92 -1.52
CA THR A 10 47.85 -15.28 -2.13
C THR A 10 47.75 -15.58 -3.63
N ILE A 11 48.87 -15.59 -4.34
CA ILE A 11 48.92 -15.93 -5.78
C ILE A 11 48.65 -17.43 -6.00
N MET A 12 49.05 -18.30 -5.11
CA MET A 12 48.75 -19.74 -5.20
C MET A 12 47.28 -20.06 -4.92
N LEU A 13 46.62 -19.36 -3.95
CA LEU A 13 45.21 -19.57 -3.63
C LEU A 13 44.27 -19.06 -4.75
N VAL A 14 44.62 -17.99 -5.42
CA VAL A 14 43.83 -17.46 -6.55
C VAL A 14 43.92 -18.41 -7.78
N SER A 15 44.99 -19.16 -7.92
CA SER A 15 45.11 -20.15 -9.01
C SER A 15 44.42 -21.50 -8.71
N PHE A 16 44.01 -21.76 -7.47
CA PHE A 16 43.34 -23.01 -7.11
C PHE A 16 41.83 -23.02 -7.43
N GLY A 17 41.16 -21.86 -7.46
CA GLY A 17 39.76 -21.77 -7.85
C GLY A 17 39.47 -22.03 -9.34
N SER A 18 40.50 -22.11 -10.18
CA SER A 18 40.34 -22.16 -11.64
C SER A 18 40.50 -23.54 -12.28
N PHE A 19 40.75 -24.60 -11.51
CA PHE A 19 41.17 -25.89 -12.11
C PHE A 19 40.30 -27.10 -11.74
N ALA A 20 39.21 -26.94 -11.06
CA ALA A 20 38.23 -28.01 -10.76
C ALA A 20 36.96 -27.94 -11.62
N GLN A 21 37.06 -27.45 -12.85
CA GLN A 21 35.95 -27.53 -13.82
C GLN A 21 36.32 -28.54 -14.92
N GLU A 22 35.61 -29.68 -14.92
CA GLU A 22 35.48 -30.49 -16.14
C GLU A 22 34.98 -29.58 -17.28
N LYS A 23 35.47 -29.88 -18.50
CA LYS A 23 35.05 -29.18 -19.71
C LYS A 23 33.55 -29.43 -19.98
N GLU A 24 32.65 -28.71 -19.30
CA GLU A 24 31.40 -28.34 -19.93
C GLU A 24 31.72 -27.37 -21.07
N VAL A 25 31.17 -27.63 -22.23
CA VAL A 25 31.15 -26.67 -23.35
C VAL A 25 30.40 -25.47 -22.81
N LYS A 26 31.13 -24.46 -22.33
CA LYS A 26 30.51 -23.18 -21.96
C LYS A 26 29.88 -22.63 -23.22
N GLU A 27 28.53 -22.60 -23.28
CA GLU A 27 27.89 -21.65 -24.14
C GLU A 27 28.49 -20.28 -23.83
N GLU A 28 28.97 -19.58 -24.84
CA GLU A 28 29.39 -18.19 -24.67
C GLU A 28 28.24 -17.43 -24.03
N PRO A 29 28.52 -16.66 -22.97
CA PRO A 29 27.45 -15.89 -22.35
C PRO A 29 26.84 -15.01 -23.45
N LYS A 30 25.54 -15.22 -23.73
CA LYS A 30 24.79 -14.31 -24.59
C LYS A 30 24.85 -12.96 -23.92
N LEU A 31 25.61 -12.03 -24.50
CA LEU A 31 25.57 -10.63 -24.17
C LEU A 31 24.13 -10.15 -24.48
N GLU A 32 23.31 -10.00 -23.45
CA GLU A 32 22.06 -9.26 -23.59
C GLU A 32 22.41 -7.81 -23.92
N GLU A 33 21.96 -7.34 -25.07
CA GLU A 33 22.46 -6.14 -25.74
C GLU A 33 22.31 -4.81 -24.96
N HIS A 34 21.67 -4.76 -23.80
CA HIS A 34 21.32 -3.50 -23.19
C HIS A 34 21.42 -3.40 -21.67
N ALA A 35 21.99 -4.34 -20.96
CA ALA A 35 21.62 -4.28 -19.56
C ALA A 35 22.78 -4.40 -18.58
N ASN A 36 22.94 -3.38 -17.81
CA ASN A 36 23.33 -3.57 -16.43
C ASN A 36 22.19 -4.32 -15.72
N ILE A 37 22.24 -5.66 -15.74
CA ILE A 37 21.29 -6.57 -15.09
C ILE A 37 21.51 -6.66 -13.58
N ASN A 38 22.50 -5.96 -13.03
CA ASN A 38 22.78 -5.95 -11.61
C ASN A 38 21.57 -5.44 -10.83
N LYS A 39 21.01 -6.28 -9.98
CA LYS A 39 19.85 -5.97 -9.14
C LYS A 39 20.12 -4.85 -8.13
N PHE A 40 21.38 -4.62 -7.78
CA PHE A 40 21.85 -3.61 -6.83
C PHE A 40 22.38 -2.33 -7.49
N ARG A 41 22.17 -2.12 -8.81
CA ARG A 41 22.52 -0.85 -9.43
C ARG A 41 21.62 0.27 -8.92
N GLN A 42 22.13 1.49 -8.92
CA GLN A 42 21.37 2.69 -8.56
C GLN A 42 20.22 2.94 -9.55
N LEU A 43 19.15 3.55 -9.07
CA LEU A 43 17.93 3.90 -9.84
C LEU A 43 18.05 5.24 -10.58
N TYR A 44 19.24 5.65 -11.02
CA TYR A 44 19.44 6.94 -11.71
C TYR A 44 18.73 7.07 -13.04
N GLN A 45 18.43 5.97 -13.71
CA GLN A 45 17.71 5.98 -14.99
C GLN A 45 16.20 6.00 -14.80
N GLU A 46 15.72 5.46 -13.70
CA GLU A 46 14.31 5.37 -13.35
C GLU A 46 13.83 6.63 -12.63
N PHE A 47 14.68 7.30 -11.87
CA PHE A 47 14.32 8.48 -11.09
C PHE A 47 14.60 9.78 -11.86
N SER A 48 13.69 10.75 -11.70
CA SER A 48 13.96 12.13 -12.14
C SER A 48 15.13 12.74 -11.36
N THR A 49 15.91 13.58 -12.03
CA THR A 49 17.04 14.27 -11.37
C THR A 49 16.54 15.25 -10.31
N PRO A 50 17.10 15.24 -9.08
CA PRO A 50 16.78 16.25 -8.06
C PRO A 50 17.01 17.67 -8.54
N ASN A 51 16.17 18.59 -8.11
CA ASN A 51 16.21 19.98 -8.55
C ASN A 51 15.82 20.96 -7.43
N GLN A 52 15.55 22.21 -7.74
CA GLN A 52 15.18 23.22 -6.75
C GLN A 52 13.75 23.07 -6.21
N TYR A 53 12.90 22.29 -6.86
CA TYR A 53 11.53 21.98 -6.41
C TYR A 53 11.47 20.69 -5.59
N ARG A 54 12.31 19.70 -5.93
CA ARG A 54 12.37 18.37 -5.29
C ARG A 54 13.81 17.99 -4.98
N SER A 55 14.14 17.87 -3.70
CA SER A 55 15.53 17.67 -3.25
C SER A 55 15.97 16.22 -3.39
N ALA A 56 17.29 15.99 -3.32
CA ALA A 56 17.87 14.65 -3.33
C ALA A 56 17.48 13.81 -2.09
N SER A 57 17.11 14.44 -0.98
CA SER A 57 16.61 13.76 0.20
C SER A 57 15.13 13.34 0.13
N GLY A 58 14.46 13.58 -1.01
CA GLY A 58 13.03 13.35 -1.16
C GLY A 58 12.14 14.41 -0.50
N ALA A 59 12.71 15.49 0.04
CA ALA A 59 11.95 16.59 0.61
C ALA A 59 11.56 17.63 -0.46
N PRO A 60 10.50 18.44 -0.23
CA PRO A 60 10.22 19.60 -1.04
C PRO A 60 11.44 20.53 -1.05
N GLY A 61 11.81 21.01 -2.23
CA GLY A 61 12.95 21.93 -2.42
C GLY A 61 12.60 23.38 -2.07
N PRO A 62 13.60 24.27 -2.04
CA PRO A 62 13.40 25.67 -1.64
C PRO A 62 12.51 26.49 -2.59
N LYS A 63 12.27 26.01 -3.79
CA LYS A 63 11.37 26.64 -4.77
C LYS A 63 10.09 25.84 -5.01
N TYR A 64 9.80 24.84 -4.16
CA TYR A 64 8.56 24.11 -4.26
C TYR A 64 7.36 25.05 -4.22
N TYR A 65 6.43 24.85 -5.12
CA TYR A 65 5.18 25.59 -5.19
C TYR A 65 4.01 24.63 -5.39
N GLN A 66 2.83 25.11 -5.09
CA GLN A 66 1.58 24.45 -5.49
C GLN A 66 0.50 25.51 -5.67
N GLN A 67 -0.40 25.22 -6.59
CA GLN A 67 -1.54 26.09 -6.90
C GLN A 67 -2.58 26.01 -5.78
N ARG A 68 -3.46 27.00 -5.76
CA ARG A 68 -4.60 27.05 -4.83
C ARG A 68 -5.88 27.27 -5.62
N ALA A 69 -6.96 26.58 -5.24
CA ALA A 69 -8.29 26.80 -5.79
C ALA A 69 -9.31 26.91 -4.63
N ASP A 70 -9.87 28.08 -4.46
CA ASP A 70 -10.92 28.33 -3.47
C ASP A 70 -12.30 28.30 -4.17
N TYR A 71 -13.30 27.76 -3.49
CA TYR A 71 -14.64 27.54 -4.02
C TYR A 71 -15.71 28.14 -3.12
N GLU A 72 -16.62 28.93 -3.71
CA GLU A 72 -17.89 29.30 -3.11
C GLU A 72 -19.01 28.63 -3.91
N MET A 73 -19.85 27.79 -3.28
CA MET A 73 -20.83 26.97 -3.97
C MET A 73 -22.23 27.12 -3.41
N ASP A 74 -23.22 27.22 -4.29
CA ASP A 74 -24.64 27.10 -4.01
C ASP A 74 -25.20 25.85 -4.69
N ILE A 75 -25.62 24.86 -3.90
CA ILE A 75 -26.06 23.54 -4.36
C ILE A 75 -27.53 23.34 -3.96
N ARG A 76 -28.35 22.83 -4.87
CA ARG A 76 -29.74 22.48 -4.62
C ARG A 76 -30.08 21.08 -5.10
N LEU A 77 -30.59 20.26 -4.20
CA LEU A 77 -31.09 18.92 -4.48
C LEU A 77 -32.57 18.97 -4.84
N ASP A 78 -32.95 18.40 -5.97
CA ASP A 78 -34.31 18.06 -6.31
C ASP A 78 -34.53 16.55 -6.05
N ASP A 79 -35.06 16.25 -4.85
CA ASP A 79 -35.29 14.86 -4.41
C ASP A 79 -36.41 14.16 -5.19
N GLU A 80 -37.34 14.90 -5.80
CA GLU A 80 -38.42 14.30 -6.58
C GLU A 80 -37.94 13.82 -7.95
N ASN A 81 -37.08 14.60 -8.61
CA ASN A 81 -36.57 14.33 -9.95
C ASN A 81 -35.16 13.74 -10.01
N HIS A 82 -34.51 13.50 -8.84
CA HIS A 82 -33.12 13.03 -8.76
C HIS A 82 -32.17 13.91 -9.54
N HIS A 83 -32.25 15.23 -9.31
CA HIS A 83 -31.49 16.20 -10.06
C HIS A 83 -30.71 17.12 -9.13
N LEU A 84 -29.48 17.44 -9.50
CA LEU A 84 -28.63 18.37 -8.77
C LEU A 84 -28.41 19.62 -9.61
N PHE A 85 -28.57 20.77 -8.98
CA PHE A 85 -28.23 22.08 -9.53
C PHE A 85 -27.07 22.66 -8.75
N GLY A 86 -26.11 23.23 -9.44
CA GLY A 86 -24.96 23.84 -8.83
C GLY A 86 -24.57 25.16 -9.51
N TYR A 87 -24.07 26.06 -8.70
CA TYR A 87 -23.39 27.27 -9.10
C TYR A 87 -22.15 27.41 -8.24
N GLU A 88 -21.01 27.69 -8.84
CA GLU A 88 -19.76 27.93 -8.11
C GLU A 88 -19.04 29.14 -8.64
N THR A 89 -18.37 29.83 -7.72
CA THR A 89 -17.31 30.78 -8.00
C THR A 89 -15.98 30.16 -7.62
N ILE A 90 -15.06 30.06 -8.57
CA ILE A 90 -13.72 29.51 -8.38
C ILE A 90 -12.72 30.67 -8.39
N THR A 91 -11.92 30.79 -7.33
CA THR A 91 -10.76 31.69 -7.28
C THR A 91 -9.49 30.83 -7.40
N TYR A 92 -8.83 30.88 -8.55
CA TYR A 92 -7.61 30.15 -8.82
C TYR A 92 -6.37 31.00 -8.68
N THR A 93 -5.46 30.66 -7.76
CA THR A 93 -4.19 31.38 -7.53
C THR A 93 -3.04 30.67 -8.21
N ASN A 94 -2.35 31.36 -9.11
CA ASN A 94 -1.14 30.87 -9.77
C ASN A 94 0.11 31.15 -8.90
N ASN A 95 0.56 30.15 -8.15
CA ASN A 95 1.79 30.22 -7.34
C ASN A 95 3.03 29.71 -8.10
N SER A 96 2.87 29.22 -9.34
CA SER A 96 4.01 28.78 -10.16
C SER A 96 4.83 29.98 -10.66
N PRO A 97 6.09 29.77 -11.08
CA PRO A 97 6.86 30.79 -11.77
C PRO A 97 6.33 31.08 -13.20
N ASP A 98 5.46 30.23 -13.73
CA ASP A 98 4.99 30.27 -15.10
C ASP A 98 3.83 31.25 -15.27
N VAL A 99 3.67 31.75 -16.51
CA VAL A 99 2.50 32.54 -16.90
C VAL A 99 1.52 31.61 -17.59
N LEU A 100 0.30 31.51 -17.06
CA LEU A 100 -0.74 30.62 -17.58
C LEU A 100 -1.66 31.36 -18.55
N ASP A 101 -1.95 30.75 -19.70
CA ASP A 101 -2.84 31.30 -20.74
C ASP A 101 -4.26 30.74 -20.64
N TYR A 102 -4.42 29.54 -20.04
CA TYR A 102 -5.65 28.80 -19.90
C TYR A 102 -5.66 27.99 -18.62
N LEU A 103 -6.85 27.54 -18.23
CA LEU A 103 -7.06 26.63 -17.09
C LEU A 103 -7.65 25.30 -17.56
N TRP A 104 -7.36 24.23 -16.82
CA TRP A 104 -8.04 22.96 -16.98
C TRP A 104 -8.95 22.67 -15.79
N VAL A 105 -10.19 22.30 -16.12
CA VAL A 105 -11.24 21.91 -15.17
C VAL A 105 -11.63 20.47 -15.43
N GLN A 106 -11.72 19.66 -14.37
CA GLN A 106 -12.12 18.27 -14.44
C GLN A 106 -13.65 18.17 -14.34
N LEU A 107 -14.25 17.42 -15.26
CA LEU A 107 -15.69 17.16 -15.35
C LEU A 107 -15.93 15.65 -15.18
N ASP A 108 -15.56 15.09 -14.03
CA ASP A 108 -15.52 13.65 -13.83
C ASP A 108 -16.89 12.98 -13.96
N GLN A 109 -17.97 13.69 -13.65
CA GLN A 109 -19.34 13.24 -13.85
C GLN A 109 -19.63 12.88 -15.32
N ASN A 110 -18.90 13.45 -16.28
CA ASN A 110 -19.08 13.18 -17.71
C ASN A 110 -18.73 11.74 -18.12
N MET A 111 -18.04 10.97 -17.27
CA MET A 111 -17.94 9.51 -17.49
C MET A 111 -19.31 8.82 -17.57
N ARG A 112 -20.36 9.45 -16.99
CA ARG A 112 -21.76 8.98 -16.99
C ARG A 112 -22.62 9.66 -18.04
N SER A 113 -22.03 10.49 -18.90
CA SER A 113 -22.77 11.10 -19.98
C SER A 113 -23.12 10.04 -21.04
N LYS A 114 -24.22 10.27 -21.76
CA LYS A 114 -24.74 9.34 -22.79
C LYS A 114 -23.72 9.04 -23.88
N ASP A 115 -22.85 9.98 -24.20
CA ASP A 115 -21.80 9.89 -25.22
C ASP A 115 -20.40 9.61 -24.64
N SER A 116 -20.33 9.17 -23.38
CA SER A 116 -19.05 8.82 -22.75
C SER A 116 -18.35 7.68 -23.49
N LYS A 117 -17.04 7.80 -23.63
CA LYS A 117 -16.20 6.73 -24.19
C LYS A 117 -15.80 5.66 -23.15
N THR A 118 -16.09 5.86 -21.87
CA THR A 118 -15.74 4.91 -20.79
C THR A 118 -16.16 3.47 -21.10
N PRO A 119 -17.41 3.18 -21.52
CA PRO A 119 -17.80 1.81 -21.83
C PRO A 119 -17.05 1.20 -23.02
N LEU A 120 -16.51 2.03 -23.91
CA LEU A 120 -15.79 1.56 -25.12
C LEU A 120 -14.32 1.23 -24.82
N ILE A 121 -13.77 1.78 -23.73
CA ILE A 121 -12.38 1.58 -23.32
C ILE A 121 -12.20 0.28 -22.52
N GLU A 122 -13.22 -0.11 -21.75
CA GLU A 122 -13.12 -1.30 -20.91
C GLU A 122 -12.99 -2.60 -21.71
N GLY A 123 -13.53 -2.65 -22.91
CA GLY A 123 -13.55 -3.87 -23.73
C GLY A 123 -14.32 -4.99 -23.04
N GLY A 124 -14.39 -6.16 -23.68
CA GLY A 124 -14.99 -7.35 -23.08
C GLY A 124 -15.62 -8.26 -24.13
N GLY A 125 -15.66 -9.56 -23.82
CA GLY A 125 -16.40 -10.55 -24.60
C GLY A 125 -17.83 -10.73 -24.08
N VAL A 126 -18.58 -11.59 -24.74
CA VAL A 126 -19.89 -12.02 -24.23
C VAL A 126 -19.66 -13.00 -23.07
N GLU A 127 -20.18 -12.66 -21.91
CA GLU A 127 -20.15 -13.55 -20.75
C GLU A 127 -21.05 -14.76 -20.98
N PRO A 128 -20.60 -15.99 -20.71
CA PRO A 128 -21.39 -17.20 -20.94
C PRO A 128 -22.65 -17.30 -20.06
N PHE A 129 -22.65 -16.58 -18.92
CA PHE A 129 -23.80 -16.45 -18.02
C PHE A 129 -23.74 -15.14 -17.26
N MET A 130 -24.87 -14.56 -16.99
CA MET A 130 -25.03 -13.30 -16.26
C MET A 130 -26.22 -13.38 -15.29
N GLN A 131 -26.18 -12.57 -14.24
CA GLN A 131 -27.38 -12.31 -13.46
C GLN A 131 -28.43 -11.57 -14.33
N PRO A 132 -29.74 -11.81 -14.14
CA PRO A 132 -30.78 -11.13 -14.94
C PRO A 132 -30.67 -9.60 -14.92
N SER A 133 -30.35 -9.01 -13.77
CA SER A 133 -30.14 -7.56 -13.63
C SER A 133 -28.92 -7.08 -14.43
N GLY A 134 -27.83 -7.85 -14.42
CA GLY A 134 -26.62 -7.54 -15.21
C GLY A 134 -26.90 -7.58 -16.71
N PHE A 135 -27.65 -8.61 -17.18
CA PHE A 135 -28.07 -8.71 -18.57
C PHE A 135 -28.98 -7.54 -18.99
N ALA A 136 -29.96 -7.21 -18.17
CA ALA A 136 -30.86 -6.08 -18.45
C ALA A 136 -30.09 -4.76 -18.50
N GLY A 137 -29.17 -4.52 -17.56
CA GLY A 137 -28.33 -3.32 -17.56
C GLY A 137 -27.39 -3.22 -18.74
N ALA A 138 -26.80 -4.37 -19.17
CA ALA A 138 -25.84 -4.37 -20.27
C ALA A 138 -26.47 -4.29 -21.66
N TYR A 139 -27.67 -4.90 -21.85
CA TYR A 139 -28.20 -5.12 -23.20
C TYR A 139 -29.64 -4.63 -23.42
N LEU A 140 -30.39 -4.33 -22.37
CA LEU A 140 -31.82 -3.95 -22.50
C LEU A 140 -32.13 -2.53 -22.04
N SER A 141 -31.25 -1.93 -21.21
CA SER A 141 -31.48 -0.59 -20.67
C SER A 141 -30.93 0.47 -21.62
N GLU A 142 -31.66 1.58 -21.77
CA GLU A 142 -31.12 2.78 -22.42
C GLU A 142 -29.96 3.35 -21.59
N PRO A 143 -28.93 3.93 -22.24
CA PRO A 143 -27.84 4.59 -21.53
C PRO A 143 -28.35 5.72 -20.62
N PHE A 144 -27.96 5.70 -19.37
CA PHE A 144 -28.22 6.79 -18.43
C PHE A 144 -27.39 8.03 -18.84
N ASP A 145 -28.03 9.21 -18.84
CA ASP A 145 -27.36 10.48 -19.10
C ASP A 145 -27.18 11.26 -17.79
N GLY A 146 -26.04 11.07 -17.17
CA GLY A 146 -25.66 11.67 -15.91
C GLY A 146 -24.47 12.63 -16.00
N GLY A 147 -24.10 13.05 -17.21
CA GLY A 147 -23.03 14.02 -17.42
C GLY A 147 -23.44 15.45 -17.03
N PHE A 148 -22.47 16.33 -16.83
CA PHE A 148 -22.71 17.73 -16.55
C PHE A 148 -23.36 18.45 -17.75
N ASN A 149 -24.45 19.17 -17.47
CA ASN A 149 -24.99 20.20 -18.36
C ASN A 149 -24.39 21.54 -17.94
N ILE A 150 -23.30 21.95 -18.56
CA ILE A 150 -22.67 23.26 -18.33
C ILE A 150 -23.56 24.35 -18.94
N LYS A 151 -24.14 25.21 -18.12
CA LYS A 151 -25.04 26.29 -18.55
C LYS A 151 -24.31 27.57 -18.85
N LYS A 152 -23.34 27.94 -18.02
CA LYS A 152 -22.56 29.17 -18.14
C LYS A 152 -21.15 28.96 -17.61
N VAL A 153 -20.19 29.62 -18.25
CA VAL A 153 -18.85 29.84 -17.74
C VAL A 153 -18.55 31.33 -17.93
N LEU A 154 -18.42 32.08 -16.84
CA LEU A 154 -18.37 33.55 -16.86
C LEU A 154 -17.11 34.05 -16.14
N ASP A 155 -16.57 35.19 -16.56
CA ASP A 155 -15.57 35.90 -15.77
C ASP A 155 -16.24 36.65 -14.59
N LYS A 156 -15.47 37.19 -13.67
CA LYS A 156 -15.96 37.95 -12.49
C LYS A 156 -16.83 39.19 -12.86
N ASN A 157 -16.84 39.60 -14.09
CA ASN A 157 -17.66 40.73 -14.58
C ASN A 157 -18.96 40.25 -15.25
N GLY A 158 -19.17 38.93 -15.29
CA GLY A 158 -20.33 38.30 -15.93
C GLY A 158 -20.21 38.11 -17.44
N ASN A 159 -19.01 38.31 -18.03
CA ASN A 159 -18.79 38.06 -19.45
C ASN A 159 -18.55 36.58 -19.73
N PRO A 160 -19.14 36.00 -20.80
CA PRO A 160 -18.89 34.62 -21.17
C PRO A 160 -17.42 34.34 -21.50
N LEU A 161 -16.87 33.28 -20.92
CA LEU A 161 -15.56 32.75 -21.25
C LEU A 161 -15.65 31.75 -22.40
N THR A 162 -14.62 31.70 -23.24
CA THR A 162 -14.46 30.64 -24.23
C THR A 162 -13.96 29.38 -23.56
N TYR A 163 -14.63 28.26 -23.81
CA TYR A 163 -14.20 26.95 -23.29
C TYR A 163 -14.42 25.85 -24.32
N MET A 164 -13.73 24.73 -24.11
CA MET A 164 -13.90 23.52 -24.91
C MET A 164 -13.93 22.29 -23.98
N ILE A 165 -14.93 21.44 -24.15
CA ILE A 165 -15.08 20.18 -23.42
C ILE A 165 -14.61 19.02 -24.29
N ASN A 166 -13.72 18.18 -23.74
CA ASN A 166 -13.35 16.89 -24.30
C ASN A 166 -13.56 15.81 -23.22
N GLN A 167 -14.67 15.10 -23.31
CA GLN A 167 -15.08 14.06 -22.34
C GLN A 167 -15.09 14.61 -20.91
N THR A 168 -14.17 14.18 -20.06
CA THR A 168 -14.09 14.57 -18.65
C THR A 168 -13.19 15.77 -18.37
N MET A 169 -12.74 16.48 -19.38
CA MET A 169 -11.88 17.65 -19.23
C MET A 169 -12.44 18.87 -19.97
N MET A 170 -12.43 20.03 -19.30
CA MET A 170 -12.80 21.32 -19.88
C MET A 170 -11.60 22.26 -19.81
N ARG A 171 -11.23 22.77 -20.96
CA ARG A 171 -10.24 23.86 -21.09
C ARG A 171 -10.98 25.19 -21.12
N VAL A 172 -10.57 26.11 -20.25
CA VAL A 172 -11.12 27.48 -20.18
C VAL A 172 -10.03 28.47 -20.60
N GLU A 173 -10.32 29.29 -21.61
CA GLU A 173 -9.41 30.33 -22.08
C GLU A 173 -9.58 31.59 -21.22
N MET A 174 -8.48 32.10 -20.69
CA MET A 174 -8.50 33.36 -19.91
C MET A 174 -8.40 34.58 -20.80
N PRO A 175 -9.14 35.65 -20.54
CA PRO A 175 -9.04 36.89 -21.32
C PRO A 175 -7.68 37.56 -21.26
N GLU A 176 -6.98 37.38 -20.13
CA GLU A 176 -5.63 37.86 -19.88
C GLU A 176 -4.77 36.74 -19.27
N LYS A 177 -3.48 36.76 -19.57
CA LYS A 177 -2.51 35.80 -19.03
C LYS A 177 -2.37 35.95 -17.53
N LEU A 178 -2.50 34.84 -16.81
CA LEU A 178 -2.38 34.76 -15.35
C LEU A 178 -0.91 34.66 -14.93
N LYS A 179 -0.36 35.74 -14.42
CA LYS A 179 1.03 35.83 -13.95
C LYS A 179 1.19 35.16 -12.59
N SER A 180 2.43 34.79 -12.25
CA SER A 180 2.80 34.31 -10.95
C SER A 180 2.32 35.23 -9.81
N GLY A 181 1.75 34.65 -8.74
CA GLY A 181 1.21 35.34 -7.57
C GLY A 181 -0.07 36.13 -7.83
N LYS A 182 -0.80 35.81 -8.91
CA LYS A 182 -2.08 36.47 -9.26
C LYS A 182 -3.20 35.44 -9.24
N ASP A 183 -4.43 35.98 -9.05
CA ASP A 183 -5.66 35.22 -9.00
C ASP A 183 -6.47 35.42 -10.27
N PHE A 184 -7.24 34.40 -10.65
CA PHE A 184 -8.28 34.48 -11.66
C PHE A 184 -9.57 33.91 -11.06
N GLU A 185 -10.64 34.73 -11.08
CA GLU A 185 -11.96 34.38 -10.55
C GLU A 185 -12.91 34.20 -11.72
N PHE A 186 -13.68 33.09 -11.67
CA PHE A 186 -14.68 32.78 -12.69
C PHE A 186 -15.80 31.91 -12.10
N ASP A 187 -16.96 31.95 -12.77
CA ASP A 187 -18.17 31.26 -12.35
C ASP A 187 -18.50 30.11 -13.30
N ILE A 188 -19.03 29.02 -12.75
CA ILE A 188 -19.64 27.94 -13.52
C ILE A 188 -21.05 27.67 -12.98
N GLU A 189 -22.03 27.57 -13.88
CA GLU A 189 -23.39 27.10 -13.58
C GLU A 189 -23.63 25.78 -14.30
N TRP A 190 -24.07 24.76 -13.55
CA TRP A 190 -24.32 23.42 -14.09
C TRP A 190 -25.51 22.71 -13.43
N ASP A 191 -25.96 21.65 -14.06
CA ASP A 191 -26.84 20.66 -13.48
C ASP A 191 -26.56 19.26 -14.03
N TYR A 192 -27.06 18.22 -13.37
CA TYR A 192 -27.00 16.84 -13.88
C TYR A 192 -28.04 15.95 -13.19
N ASN A 193 -28.36 14.79 -13.84
CA ASN A 193 -29.22 13.75 -13.27
C ASN A 193 -28.41 12.85 -12.35
N ILE A 194 -28.87 12.66 -11.10
CA ILE A 194 -28.25 11.82 -10.08
C ILE A 194 -28.61 10.36 -10.38
N ASN A 195 -27.60 9.50 -10.49
CA ASN A 195 -27.79 8.07 -10.74
C ASN A 195 -28.20 7.28 -9.49
N ASP A 196 -28.92 6.18 -9.69
CA ASP A 196 -29.09 5.12 -8.67
C ASP A 196 -27.76 4.33 -8.56
N HIS A 197 -27.02 4.54 -7.47
CA HIS A 197 -25.72 3.89 -7.28
C HIS A 197 -25.83 2.41 -6.90
N VAL A 198 -27.01 1.94 -6.50
CA VAL A 198 -27.23 0.52 -6.12
C VAL A 198 -27.48 -0.34 -7.36
N ASN A 199 -28.29 0.14 -8.30
CA ASN A 199 -28.67 -0.58 -9.50
C ASN A 199 -27.86 -0.13 -10.73
N GLY A 200 -27.43 1.14 -10.76
CA GLY A 200 -26.50 1.67 -11.75
C GLY A 200 -25.05 1.52 -11.28
N ARG A 201 -24.08 1.64 -12.17
CA ARG A 201 -22.66 1.72 -11.82
C ARG A 201 -22.32 3.17 -11.43
N GLY A 202 -21.69 3.37 -10.28
CA GLY A 202 -21.22 4.69 -9.91
C GLY A 202 -20.84 4.80 -8.46
N ARG A 203 -19.92 5.73 -8.18
CA ARG A 203 -19.36 6.03 -6.86
C ARG A 203 -20.11 7.15 -6.13
N SER A 204 -21.14 7.74 -6.76
CA SER A 204 -21.98 8.81 -6.28
C SER A 204 -23.40 8.56 -6.74
N GLY A 205 -24.39 9.01 -5.99
CA GLY A 205 -25.78 8.84 -6.37
C GLY A 205 -26.73 8.67 -5.20
N TYR A 206 -27.84 7.98 -5.42
CA TYR A 206 -28.82 7.69 -4.37
C TYR A 206 -29.06 6.17 -4.22
N GLU A 207 -29.45 5.78 -3.02
CA GLU A 207 -30.11 4.51 -2.71
C GLU A 207 -31.60 4.81 -2.44
N GLN A 208 -32.50 4.08 -3.10
CA GLN A 208 -33.93 4.13 -2.80
C GLN A 208 -34.32 2.96 -1.90
N PHE A 209 -35.04 3.26 -0.82
CA PHE A 209 -35.55 2.28 0.15
C PHE A 209 -36.98 1.83 -0.21
N PRO A 210 -37.48 0.70 0.35
CA PRO A 210 -38.78 0.16 0.05
C PRO A 210 -39.94 1.11 0.35
N ASP A 211 -39.76 2.06 1.29
CA ASP A 211 -40.74 3.12 1.63
C ASP A 211 -40.73 4.29 0.65
N GLY A 212 -39.94 4.24 -0.40
CA GLY A 212 -39.81 5.26 -1.44
C GLY A 212 -38.87 6.42 -1.09
N HIS A 213 -38.32 6.46 0.14
CA HIS A 213 -37.36 7.50 0.54
C HIS A 213 -35.96 7.15 0.07
N ARG A 214 -35.06 8.14 0.09
CA ARG A 214 -33.70 7.99 -0.46
C ARG A 214 -32.63 8.47 0.49
N ALA A 215 -31.46 7.87 0.34
CA ALA A 215 -30.20 8.38 0.89
C ALA A 215 -29.30 8.78 -0.27
N TYR A 216 -28.77 9.97 -0.22
CA TYR A 216 -27.86 10.55 -1.20
C TYR A 216 -26.43 10.52 -0.67
N VAL A 217 -25.53 10.00 -1.48
CA VAL A 217 -24.06 10.07 -1.31
C VAL A 217 -23.51 10.82 -2.50
N ILE A 218 -23.05 12.05 -2.28
CA ILE A 218 -22.74 12.99 -3.35
C ILE A 218 -21.25 13.29 -3.37
N ALA A 219 -20.61 12.78 -4.41
CA ALA A 219 -19.18 12.86 -4.72
C ALA A 219 -19.00 13.28 -6.18
N GLN A 220 -17.86 13.88 -6.53
CA GLN A 220 -17.52 14.25 -7.93
C GLN A 220 -18.62 15.13 -8.57
N PHE A 221 -19.29 15.96 -7.81
CA PHE A 221 -20.56 16.59 -8.17
C PHE A 221 -20.44 18.01 -8.73
N TYR A 222 -19.23 18.56 -8.76
CA TYR A 222 -18.94 19.91 -9.22
C TYR A 222 -17.72 19.92 -10.15
N PRO A 223 -17.60 20.87 -11.09
CA PRO A 223 -16.39 21.07 -11.89
C PRO A 223 -15.18 21.40 -11.00
N ARG A 224 -14.06 20.67 -11.17
CA ARG A 224 -12.92 20.76 -10.26
C ARG A 224 -11.65 21.20 -11.00
N MET A 225 -10.88 22.12 -10.41
CA MET A 225 -9.60 22.53 -10.98
C MET A 225 -8.63 21.35 -11.06
N ALA A 226 -7.91 21.22 -12.18
CA ALA A 226 -6.80 20.29 -12.31
C ALA A 226 -5.56 20.83 -11.58
N VAL A 227 -4.68 19.94 -11.14
CA VAL A 227 -3.37 20.30 -10.59
C VAL A 227 -2.47 20.83 -11.72
N TYR A 228 -1.70 21.88 -11.42
CA TYR A 228 -0.54 22.32 -12.18
C TYR A 228 0.69 22.28 -11.30
N ASN A 229 1.69 21.49 -11.66
CA ASN A 229 2.89 21.30 -10.84
C ASN A 229 4.19 21.35 -11.64
N ASP A 230 5.31 21.19 -10.94
CA ASP A 230 6.67 21.21 -11.48
C ASP A 230 7.07 19.92 -12.23
N VAL A 231 6.27 18.86 -12.15
CA VAL A 231 6.57 17.55 -12.75
C VAL A 231 5.96 17.41 -14.12
N GLU A 232 4.66 17.67 -14.26
CA GLU A 232 3.89 17.42 -15.49
C GLU A 232 3.27 18.69 -16.08
N GLY A 233 3.38 19.83 -15.41
CA GLY A 233 2.54 20.98 -15.73
C GLY A 233 1.09 20.68 -15.37
N TRP A 234 0.15 20.73 -16.31
CA TRP A 234 -1.23 20.39 -16.10
C TRP A 234 -1.45 18.87 -16.03
N GLN A 235 -2.04 18.40 -14.93
CA GLN A 235 -2.54 17.03 -14.80
C GLN A 235 -3.95 16.95 -15.40
N ASN A 236 -4.02 16.85 -16.72
CA ASN A 236 -5.26 16.92 -17.50
C ASN A 236 -5.63 15.60 -18.19
N SER A 237 -5.22 14.47 -17.62
CA SER A 237 -5.62 13.14 -18.10
C SER A 237 -7.11 12.92 -17.87
N GLN A 238 -7.76 12.23 -18.82
CA GLN A 238 -9.17 11.88 -18.75
C GLN A 238 -9.45 10.94 -17.57
N PHE A 239 -10.64 11.08 -16.97
CA PHE A 239 -11.16 10.12 -16.01
C PHE A 239 -12.06 9.08 -16.70
N TRP A 240 -11.66 7.82 -16.66
CA TRP A 240 -12.39 6.72 -17.29
C TRP A 240 -13.07 5.77 -16.30
N GLY A 241 -13.15 6.17 -15.02
CA GLY A 241 -13.80 5.39 -13.98
C GLY A 241 -12.87 4.49 -13.15
N ARG A 242 -11.60 4.43 -13.52
CA ARG A 242 -10.49 3.90 -12.71
C ARG A 242 -9.46 5.00 -12.54
N ASP A 243 -8.53 4.85 -11.64
CA ASP A 243 -7.59 5.87 -11.21
C ASP A 243 -8.32 7.12 -10.68
N GLU A 244 -7.97 7.55 -9.53
CA GLU A 244 -8.73 8.59 -8.84
C GLU A 244 -8.30 9.99 -9.29
N PHE A 245 -8.03 10.91 -8.38
CA PHE A 245 -7.93 12.32 -8.69
C PHE A 245 -6.68 12.94 -8.07
N ALA A 246 -6.14 13.97 -8.73
CA ALA A 246 -5.26 14.93 -8.10
C ALA A 246 -5.91 16.32 -8.20
N LEU A 247 -6.01 17.02 -7.07
CA LEU A 247 -6.73 18.27 -6.95
C LEU A 247 -5.93 19.27 -6.10
N PRO A 248 -5.92 20.58 -6.45
CA PRO A 248 -5.25 21.58 -5.64
C PRO A 248 -6.00 21.81 -4.31
N PHE A 249 -5.26 22.16 -3.27
CA PHE A 249 -5.86 22.54 -1.98
C PHE A 249 -6.48 23.95 -2.06
N GLY A 250 -7.54 24.13 -1.29
CA GLY A 250 -8.22 25.42 -1.16
C GLY A 250 -9.20 25.47 0.01
N THR A 251 -9.93 26.57 0.09
CA THR A 251 -11.06 26.76 0.99
C THR A 251 -12.35 26.52 0.26
N PHE A 252 -13.28 25.84 0.90
CA PHE A 252 -14.62 25.58 0.39
C PHE A 252 -15.66 26.21 1.31
N GLU A 253 -16.49 27.08 0.76
CA GLU A 253 -17.71 27.59 1.40
C GLU A 253 -18.92 27.09 0.60
N VAL A 254 -19.69 26.18 1.18
CA VAL A 254 -20.73 25.44 0.45
C VAL A 254 -22.07 25.57 1.14
N ASN A 255 -23.03 26.12 0.42
CA ASN A 255 -24.44 26.19 0.82
C ASN A 255 -25.20 25.06 0.13
N ILE A 256 -25.78 24.13 0.90
CA ILE A 256 -26.50 22.98 0.35
C ILE A 256 -27.94 23.02 0.77
N THR A 257 -28.82 23.19 -0.21
CA THR A 257 -30.27 23.28 -0.02
C THR A 257 -30.92 21.93 -0.34
N VAL A 258 -31.52 21.32 0.69
CA VAL A 258 -32.19 20.02 0.64
C VAL A 258 -33.57 20.09 1.27
N PRO A 259 -34.48 19.08 1.13
CA PRO A 259 -35.74 19.02 1.85
C PRO A 259 -35.54 19.23 3.35
N ALA A 260 -36.46 19.97 3.98
CA ALA A 260 -36.30 20.45 5.37
C ALA A 260 -36.25 19.33 6.42
N ASP A 261 -36.69 18.13 6.08
CA ASP A 261 -36.64 16.93 6.92
C ASP A 261 -35.37 16.06 6.70
N HIS A 262 -34.51 16.41 5.73
CA HIS A 262 -33.23 15.74 5.55
C HIS A 262 -32.24 16.16 6.63
N TRP A 263 -31.49 15.17 7.12
CA TRP A 263 -30.28 15.35 7.91
C TRP A 263 -29.06 15.26 6.99
N LEU A 264 -28.11 16.18 7.14
CA LEU A 264 -26.99 16.31 6.23
C LEU A 264 -25.69 16.48 7.02
N ASP A 265 -24.62 15.90 6.49
CA ASP A 265 -23.24 16.26 6.85
C ASP A 265 -22.33 16.13 5.60
N GLY A 266 -21.10 16.61 5.69
CA GLY A 266 -20.16 16.63 4.58
C GLY A 266 -18.77 17.07 5.00
N THR A 267 -17.92 17.29 4.02
CA THR A 267 -16.59 17.90 4.21
C THR A 267 -16.70 19.23 4.95
N GLY A 268 -15.86 19.47 5.95
CA GLY A 268 -15.80 20.74 6.67
C GLY A 268 -16.77 20.83 7.85
N LYS A 269 -16.84 22.03 8.40
CA LYS A 269 -17.63 22.37 9.60
C LYS A 269 -18.99 22.93 9.22
N ILE A 270 -20.07 22.38 9.78
CA ILE A 270 -21.41 22.97 9.68
C ILE A 270 -21.42 24.26 10.47
N THR A 271 -21.51 25.42 9.81
CA THR A 271 -21.38 26.73 10.42
C THR A 271 -22.73 27.22 11.05
N ASN A 272 -23.86 26.71 10.54
CA ASN A 272 -25.18 27.02 11.05
C ASN A 272 -25.84 25.83 11.79
N ARG A 273 -25.08 24.97 12.45
CA ARG A 273 -25.58 23.76 13.14
C ARG A 273 -26.73 24.03 14.10
N LYS A 274 -26.69 25.13 14.81
CA LYS A 274 -27.73 25.49 15.77
C LYS A 274 -29.11 25.70 15.13
N ASP A 275 -29.15 26.09 13.86
CA ASP A 275 -30.37 26.27 13.11
C ASP A 275 -30.86 24.98 12.46
N MET A 276 -29.94 24.02 12.23
CA MET A 276 -30.21 22.77 11.53
C MET A 276 -30.59 21.62 12.45
N TYR A 277 -29.97 21.52 13.63
CA TYR A 277 -30.23 20.48 14.61
C TYR A 277 -31.38 20.87 15.52
N SER A 278 -32.24 19.90 15.89
CA SER A 278 -33.17 20.07 16.98
C SER A 278 -32.43 20.30 18.32
N LYS A 279 -33.12 20.84 19.31
CA LYS A 279 -32.53 21.04 20.66
C LYS A 279 -32.00 19.73 21.26
N THR A 280 -32.67 18.61 21.01
CA THR A 280 -32.26 17.28 21.49
C THR A 280 -30.99 16.78 20.78
N GLU A 281 -30.96 16.88 19.46
CA GLU A 281 -29.76 16.49 18.68
C GLU A 281 -28.53 17.34 19.05
N LEU A 282 -28.74 18.65 19.28
CA LEU A 282 -27.67 19.55 19.70
C LEU A 282 -27.11 19.15 21.08
N ALA A 283 -27.98 18.86 22.05
CA ALA A 283 -27.55 18.43 23.39
C ALA A 283 -26.80 17.11 23.36
N ARG A 284 -27.26 16.12 22.55
CA ARG A 284 -26.58 14.84 22.36
C ARG A 284 -25.23 15.02 21.65
N TYR A 285 -25.12 15.91 20.67
CA TYR A 285 -23.86 16.25 20.02
C TYR A 285 -22.83 16.86 21.00
N GLU A 286 -23.29 17.78 21.87
CA GLU A 286 -22.44 18.35 22.94
C GLU A 286 -22.00 17.29 23.96
N GLN A 287 -22.84 16.27 24.21
CA GLN A 287 -22.46 15.11 25.02
C GLN A 287 -21.39 14.26 24.30
N ALA A 288 -21.57 13.98 23.00
CA ALA A 288 -20.63 13.22 22.19
C ALA A 288 -19.23 13.85 22.17
N GLN A 289 -19.12 15.19 22.15
CA GLN A 289 -17.87 15.92 22.24
C GLN A 289 -17.05 15.66 23.53
N LYS A 290 -17.69 15.08 24.54
CA LYS A 290 -17.07 14.76 25.85
C LYS A 290 -16.97 13.25 26.10
N SER A 291 -17.41 12.43 25.15
CA SER A 291 -17.41 10.96 25.26
C SER A 291 -16.23 10.39 24.48
N PHE A 292 -15.21 9.89 25.18
CA PHE A 292 -13.97 9.36 24.60
C PHE A 292 -13.93 7.82 24.55
N GLU A 293 -14.84 7.14 25.22
CA GLU A 293 -14.87 5.69 25.34
C GLU A 293 -15.98 5.05 24.51
N ASN A 294 -17.14 5.68 24.48
CA ASN A 294 -18.33 5.14 23.82
C ASN A 294 -19.02 6.16 22.93
N PRO A 295 -19.53 5.75 21.76
CA PRO A 295 -20.36 6.62 20.94
C PRO A 295 -21.62 7.07 21.65
N VAL A 296 -22.07 8.28 21.35
CA VAL A 296 -23.36 8.85 21.77
C VAL A 296 -24.26 8.97 20.55
N VAL A 297 -25.43 8.37 20.61
CA VAL A 297 -26.41 8.44 19.53
C VAL A 297 -27.02 9.86 19.49
N ILE A 298 -26.78 10.59 18.41
CA ILE A 298 -27.26 11.96 18.18
C ILE A 298 -28.69 11.92 17.67
N ARG A 299 -28.95 11.08 16.67
CA ARG A 299 -30.27 10.82 16.09
C ARG A 299 -30.56 9.34 16.11
N THR A 300 -31.61 8.94 16.83
CA THR A 300 -31.93 7.54 17.06
C THR A 300 -32.61 6.88 15.86
N GLN A 301 -32.54 5.56 15.79
CA GLN A 301 -33.26 4.77 14.79
C GLN A 301 -34.76 5.03 14.87
N GLN A 302 -35.35 5.10 16.06
CA GLN A 302 -36.78 5.38 16.25
C GLN A 302 -37.18 6.75 15.72
N GLU A 303 -36.32 7.78 15.91
CA GLU A 303 -36.55 9.13 15.35
C GLU A 303 -36.51 9.10 13.81
N ALA A 304 -35.59 8.37 13.22
CA ALA A 304 -35.48 8.22 11.78
C ALA A 304 -36.66 7.44 11.17
N GLU A 305 -37.05 6.33 11.78
CA GLU A 305 -38.21 5.52 11.35
C GLU A 305 -39.50 6.27 11.47
N LYS A 306 -39.73 7.00 12.57
CA LYS A 306 -40.88 7.84 12.75
C LYS A 306 -41.02 8.90 11.66
N LEU A 307 -39.90 9.52 11.29
CA LEU A 307 -39.88 10.51 10.22
C LEU A 307 -40.16 9.88 8.85
N ALA A 308 -39.62 8.66 8.60
CA ALA A 308 -39.86 7.91 7.38
C ALA A 308 -41.34 7.55 7.15
N MET A 309 -42.15 7.41 8.22
CA MET A 309 -43.60 7.16 8.14
C MET A 309 -44.41 8.41 7.78
N MET A 310 -43.79 9.60 7.81
CA MET A 310 -44.47 10.86 7.50
C MET A 310 -44.26 11.23 6.02
N PRO A 311 -45.19 11.99 5.40
CA PRO A 311 -44.94 12.53 4.07
C PRO A 311 -43.68 13.37 4.02
N GLY A 312 -42.95 13.32 2.90
CA GLY A 312 -41.73 14.11 2.67
C GLY A 312 -42.00 15.61 2.73
N SER A 313 -41.06 16.36 3.28
CA SER A 313 -41.18 17.82 3.38
C SER A 313 -41.09 18.46 1.99
N LYS A 314 -42.04 19.36 1.69
CA LYS A 314 -41.96 20.25 0.53
C LYS A 314 -41.20 21.54 0.81
N ALA A 315 -41.00 21.87 2.09
CA ALA A 315 -40.12 22.96 2.48
C ALA A 315 -38.66 22.58 2.33
N MET A 316 -37.82 23.54 2.00
CA MET A 316 -36.39 23.39 1.86
C MET A 316 -35.64 24.07 3.00
N LYS A 317 -34.45 23.59 3.33
CA LYS A 317 -33.53 24.26 4.26
C LYS A 317 -32.10 24.22 3.71
N THR A 318 -31.31 25.22 4.05
CA THR A 318 -29.94 25.37 3.57
C THR A 318 -28.94 25.11 4.69
N TRP A 319 -28.11 24.08 4.52
CA TRP A 319 -26.98 23.78 5.36
C TRP A 319 -25.78 24.58 4.86
N LYS A 320 -24.99 25.14 5.76
CA LYS A 320 -23.79 25.91 5.43
C LYS A 320 -22.54 25.19 5.96
N LEU A 321 -21.66 24.81 5.08
CA LEU A 321 -20.42 24.12 5.43
C LEU A 321 -19.21 24.96 5.01
N LYS A 322 -18.16 24.90 5.81
CA LYS A 322 -16.86 25.52 5.50
C LYS A 322 -15.74 24.55 5.80
N ALA A 323 -14.87 24.35 4.81
CA ALA A 323 -13.64 23.55 4.94
C ALA A 323 -12.45 24.40 4.53
N ASP A 324 -11.43 24.45 5.38
CA ASP A 324 -10.20 25.17 5.10
C ASP A 324 -9.11 24.17 4.74
N TYR A 325 -8.40 24.46 3.64
CA TYR A 325 -7.24 23.70 3.18
C TYR A 325 -7.53 22.22 2.96
N VAL A 326 -8.54 21.93 2.16
CA VAL A 326 -8.90 20.60 1.65
C VAL A 326 -8.77 20.58 0.12
N ARG A 327 -8.62 19.37 -0.44
CA ARG A 327 -8.49 19.23 -1.90
C ARG A 327 -9.80 18.96 -2.60
N ASP A 328 -10.81 18.49 -1.90
CA ASP A 328 -12.10 18.07 -2.47
C ASP A 328 -13.23 18.25 -1.47
N PHE A 329 -14.45 18.06 -1.93
CA PHE A 329 -15.66 18.20 -1.13
C PHE A 329 -16.68 17.12 -1.47
N GLY A 330 -17.24 16.46 -0.44
CA GLY A 330 -18.32 15.49 -0.55
C GLY A 330 -19.35 15.68 0.55
N TRP A 331 -20.59 15.23 0.33
CA TRP A 331 -21.66 15.33 1.30
C TRP A 331 -22.69 14.23 1.17
N THR A 332 -23.49 14.04 2.22
CA THR A 332 -24.56 13.05 2.28
C THR A 332 -25.83 13.65 2.87
N SER A 333 -26.99 13.15 2.44
CA SER A 333 -28.28 13.67 2.90
C SER A 333 -29.39 12.63 2.82
N SER A 334 -30.16 12.49 3.88
CA SER A 334 -31.36 11.64 3.92
C SER A 334 -32.26 12.01 5.12
N ARG A 335 -33.55 11.80 4.98
CA ARG A 335 -34.45 11.81 6.10
C ARG A 335 -34.40 10.55 6.98
N ARG A 336 -33.79 9.46 6.46
CA ARG A 336 -33.70 8.14 7.11
C ARG A 336 -32.48 7.96 7.98
N TYR A 337 -31.58 8.93 8.07
CA TYR A 337 -30.31 8.73 8.78
C TYR A 337 -30.47 8.63 10.29
N VAL A 338 -29.78 7.65 10.84
CA VAL A 338 -29.31 7.51 12.22
C VAL A 338 -27.94 8.12 12.28
N ALA A 339 -27.56 8.73 13.39
CA ALA A 339 -26.22 9.29 13.55
C ALA A 339 -25.72 9.10 14.98
N ASP A 340 -24.47 8.69 15.13
CA ASP A 340 -23.77 8.65 16.41
C ASP A 340 -22.35 9.20 16.28
N ALA A 341 -21.76 9.60 17.40
CA ALA A 341 -20.41 10.15 17.43
C ALA A 341 -19.73 9.98 18.78
N MET A 342 -18.38 10.02 18.78
CA MET A 342 -17.56 10.13 19.98
C MET A 342 -16.34 11.02 19.72
N ALA A 343 -15.76 11.54 20.81
CA ALA A 343 -14.50 12.29 20.74
C ALA A 343 -13.30 11.35 20.74
N VAL A 344 -12.27 11.73 19.99
CA VAL A 344 -10.98 11.02 19.94
C VAL A 344 -9.87 12.03 20.18
N LYS A 345 -8.95 11.72 21.08
CA LYS A 345 -7.78 12.57 21.35
C LYS A 345 -6.64 12.23 20.40
N VAL A 346 -6.21 13.20 19.60
CA VAL A 346 -5.08 13.10 18.68
C VAL A 346 -4.27 14.39 18.76
N GLY A 347 -2.95 14.30 19.01
CA GLY A 347 -2.07 15.46 19.07
C GLY A 347 -2.53 16.58 20.02
N GLY A 348 -3.19 16.20 21.12
CA GLY A 348 -3.74 17.16 22.09
C GLY A 348 -5.05 17.84 21.66
N LYS A 349 -5.59 17.53 20.46
CA LYS A 349 -6.90 18.01 19.96
C LYS A 349 -7.98 16.95 20.16
N ASP A 350 -9.21 17.41 20.31
CA ASP A 350 -10.40 16.55 20.34
C ASP A 350 -11.02 16.51 18.95
N ILE A 351 -11.02 15.33 18.33
CA ILE A 351 -11.51 15.06 16.97
C ILE A 351 -12.82 14.28 17.09
N MET A 352 -13.82 14.61 16.29
CA MET A 352 -15.09 13.89 16.29
C MET A 352 -15.03 12.71 15.31
N ALA A 353 -15.13 11.49 15.83
CA ALA A 353 -15.46 10.30 15.05
C ALA A 353 -16.98 10.21 14.93
N VAL A 354 -17.49 10.13 13.71
CA VAL A 354 -18.94 10.20 13.42
C VAL A 354 -19.34 9.06 12.51
N SER A 355 -20.50 8.46 12.74
CA SER A 355 -21.13 7.51 11.82
C SER A 355 -22.53 7.94 11.45
N ILE A 356 -22.90 7.77 10.17
CA ILE A 356 -24.19 8.13 9.59
C ILE A 356 -24.69 6.96 8.76
N TYR A 357 -25.84 6.42 9.08
CA TYR A 357 -26.34 5.22 8.43
C TYR A 357 -27.87 5.13 8.47
N PRO A 358 -28.54 4.42 7.54
CA PRO A 358 -29.96 4.13 7.62
C PRO A 358 -30.24 3.04 8.68
N PRO A 359 -31.51 2.89 9.15
CA PRO A 359 -31.89 1.83 10.11
C PRO A 359 -31.45 0.43 9.71
N GLU A 360 -31.36 0.15 8.41
CA GLU A 360 -30.88 -1.13 7.84
C GLU A 360 -29.39 -1.42 8.13
N GLY A 361 -28.64 -0.46 8.62
CA GLY A 361 -27.26 -0.66 9.10
C GLY A 361 -27.18 -1.29 10.48
N ASN A 362 -28.24 -1.19 11.29
CA ASN A 362 -28.25 -1.69 12.67
C ASN A 362 -28.52 -3.21 12.76
N PRO A 363 -27.94 -3.88 13.79
CA PRO A 363 -27.15 -3.33 14.91
C PRO A 363 -25.65 -3.15 14.59
N LEU A 364 -25.18 -3.59 13.45
CA LEU A 364 -23.75 -3.66 13.08
C LEU A 364 -23.05 -2.30 13.14
N TRP A 365 -23.69 -1.24 12.58
CA TRP A 365 -23.11 0.09 12.50
C TRP A 365 -22.99 0.77 13.87
N GLU A 366 -24.04 0.71 14.69
CA GLU A 366 -24.03 1.26 16.04
C GLU A 366 -22.98 0.59 16.94
N GLN A 367 -22.74 -0.71 16.74
CA GLN A 367 -21.76 -1.45 17.50
C GLN A 367 -20.31 -1.14 17.14
N TRP A 368 -19.99 -0.93 15.86
CA TRP A 368 -18.60 -0.98 15.38
C TRP A 368 -18.15 0.24 14.58
N SER A 369 -19.01 0.93 13.82
CA SER A 369 -18.58 1.92 12.85
C SER A 369 -17.78 3.07 13.48
N THR A 370 -18.32 3.75 14.47
CA THR A 370 -17.67 4.90 15.11
C THR A 370 -16.41 4.50 15.88
N LYS A 371 -16.36 3.27 16.43
CA LYS A 371 -15.13 2.72 17.04
C LYS A 371 -14.03 2.48 16.00
N ALA A 372 -14.41 1.99 14.82
CA ALA A 372 -13.45 1.81 13.72
C ALA A 372 -12.90 3.17 13.24
N VAL A 373 -13.74 4.21 13.07
CA VAL A 373 -13.29 5.58 12.79
C VAL A 373 -12.32 6.07 13.85
N ALA A 374 -12.67 5.90 15.14
CA ALA A 374 -11.84 6.35 16.26
C ALA A 374 -10.48 5.64 16.30
N GLN A 375 -10.47 4.32 16.04
CA GLN A 375 -9.22 3.55 15.99
C GLN A 375 -8.36 3.97 14.81
N THR A 376 -8.95 4.18 13.64
CA THR A 376 -8.22 4.65 12.45
C THR A 376 -7.50 5.95 12.72
N LEU A 377 -8.19 6.95 13.29
CA LEU A 377 -7.59 8.25 13.63
C LEU A 377 -6.38 8.10 14.58
N LYS A 378 -6.45 7.18 15.55
CA LYS A 378 -5.32 6.92 16.47
C LYS A 378 -4.14 6.24 15.76
N SER A 379 -4.41 5.15 15.02
CA SER A 379 -3.37 4.35 14.38
C SER A 379 -2.64 5.12 13.28
N TYR A 380 -3.40 5.76 12.40
CA TYR A 380 -2.82 6.55 11.31
C TYR A 380 -2.04 7.77 11.83
N SER A 381 -2.55 8.47 12.86
CA SER A 381 -1.80 9.58 13.47
C SER A 381 -0.50 9.11 14.12
N ARG A 382 -0.48 7.93 14.71
CA ARG A 382 0.75 7.32 15.25
C ARG A 382 1.76 7.00 14.14
N MET A 383 1.29 6.50 13.01
CA MET A 383 2.15 6.08 11.88
C MET A 383 2.63 7.24 11.01
N THR A 384 1.88 8.35 10.94
CA THR A 384 2.11 9.45 9.99
C THR A 384 2.29 10.81 10.69
N PHE A 385 1.23 11.55 10.87
CA PHE A 385 1.14 12.85 11.54
C PHE A 385 -0.19 13.01 12.25
N ASP A 386 -0.27 13.90 13.23
CA ASP A 386 -1.52 14.18 13.95
C ASP A 386 -2.61 14.67 12.97
N TYR A 387 -3.79 14.04 13.03
CA TYR A 387 -4.92 14.39 12.17
C TYR A 387 -5.27 15.88 12.28
N PRO A 388 -5.22 16.67 11.20
CA PRO A 388 -5.33 18.12 11.29
C PRO A 388 -6.76 18.62 11.41
N TYR A 389 -7.75 17.85 10.89
CA TYR A 389 -9.13 18.27 10.82
C TYR A 389 -9.91 17.97 12.11
N HIS A 390 -11.11 18.55 12.26
CA HIS A 390 -11.92 18.48 13.46
C HIS A 390 -12.85 17.25 13.54
N LYS A 391 -13.01 16.52 12.46
CA LYS A 391 -13.85 15.32 12.39
C LYS A 391 -13.41 14.36 11.30
N ALA A 392 -13.88 13.10 11.39
CA ALA A 392 -13.94 12.13 10.31
C ALA A 392 -15.30 11.41 10.38
N ILE A 393 -15.95 11.23 9.22
CA ILE A 393 -17.29 10.68 9.12
C ILE A 393 -17.28 9.42 8.28
N SER A 394 -17.81 8.33 8.82
CA SER A 394 -18.18 7.12 8.09
C SER A 394 -19.66 7.15 7.73
N VAL A 395 -20.00 7.12 6.44
CA VAL A 395 -21.36 7.09 5.94
C VAL A 395 -21.66 5.75 5.30
N HIS A 396 -22.79 5.16 5.66
CA HIS A 396 -23.25 3.95 5.00
C HIS A 396 -23.66 4.22 3.54
N ALA A 397 -23.06 3.49 2.62
CA ALA A 397 -23.45 3.44 1.21
C ALA A 397 -23.42 2.00 0.70
N LYS A 398 -24.54 1.48 0.24
CA LYS A 398 -24.65 0.08 -0.18
C LYS A 398 -23.70 -0.22 -1.34
N ASN A 399 -22.85 -1.23 -1.15
CA ASN A 399 -21.89 -1.73 -2.15
C ASN A 399 -20.77 -0.72 -2.53
N GLN A 400 -20.47 0.28 -1.68
CA GLN A 400 -19.43 1.26 -1.94
C GLN A 400 -18.35 1.28 -0.86
N GLY A 401 -17.11 1.56 -1.26
CA GLY A 401 -16.04 2.16 -0.51
C GLY A 401 -15.56 3.36 -1.30
N MET A 402 -15.47 4.53 -0.69
CA MET A 402 -15.08 5.78 -1.34
C MET A 402 -14.72 6.84 -0.31
N GLU A 403 -13.64 7.49 -0.53
CA GLU A 403 -13.03 8.48 0.34
C GLU A 403 -13.29 9.93 -0.13
N TYR A 404 -13.35 10.83 0.86
CA TYR A 404 -13.32 12.28 0.70
C TYR A 404 -12.71 12.96 1.94
N PRO A 405 -12.24 14.20 1.87
CA PRO A 405 -11.76 14.87 3.06
C PRO A 405 -12.83 14.92 4.16
N MET A 406 -12.53 14.38 5.32
CA MET A 406 -13.39 14.32 6.52
C MET A 406 -14.67 13.47 6.39
N ILE A 407 -14.96 12.85 5.26
CA ILE A 407 -16.16 12.04 5.04
C ILE A 407 -15.84 10.92 4.06
N CYS A 408 -16.33 9.71 4.32
CA CYS A 408 -16.18 8.57 3.42
C CYS A 408 -17.46 7.72 3.39
N TRP A 409 -17.60 6.91 2.33
CA TRP A 409 -18.72 5.99 2.14
C TRP A 409 -18.26 4.56 2.33
N ASN A 410 -19.05 3.75 3.06
CA ASN A 410 -18.66 2.42 3.47
C ASN A 410 -19.81 1.44 3.30
N TYR A 411 -19.51 0.26 2.78
CA TYR A 411 -20.47 -0.84 2.73
C TYR A 411 -20.52 -1.60 4.05
N GLY A 412 -21.50 -2.49 4.17
CA GLY A 412 -21.67 -3.42 5.27
C GLY A 412 -23.07 -3.28 5.86
N ARG A 413 -23.88 -4.31 5.66
CA ARG A 413 -25.29 -4.32 6.10
C ARG A 413 -25.63 -5.70 6.66
N PRO A 414 -26.29 -5.78 7.83
CA PRO A 414 -26.91 -7.02 8.29
C PRO A 414 -28.02 -7.48 7.33
N ASP A 415 -28.51 -8.67 7.54
CA ASP A 415 -29.74 -9.14 6.90
C ASP A 415 -30.98 -8.38 7.45
N THR A 416 -32.16 -8.68 6.91
CA THR A 416 -33.42 -8.03 7.31
C THR A 416 -33.84 -8.31 8.75
N GLU A 417 -33.26 -9.31 9.40
CA GLU A 417 -33.49 -9.69 10.78
C GLU A 417 -32.45 -9.09 11.74
N GLY A 418 -31.46 -8.36 11.20
CA GLY A 418 -30.35 -7.77 11.95
C GLY A 418 -29.17 -8.71 12.21
N ASN A 419 -29.15 -9.91 11.62
CA ASN A 419 -28.04 -10.83 11.78
C ASN A 419 -26.92 -10.51 10.79
N TYR A 420 -25.68 -10.78 11.18
CA TYR A 420 -24.52 -10.63 10.33
C TYR A 420 -23.43 -11.68 10.65
N SER A 421 -22.73 -12.10 9.60
CA SER A 421 -21.58 -13.00 9.74
C SER A 421 -20.29 -12.22 10.06
N ASP A 422 -19.26 -12.94 10.52
CA ASP A 422 -17.92 -12.37 10.69
C ASP A 422 -17.39 -11.77 9.39
N ARG A 423 -17.67 -12.38 8.24
CA ARG A 423 -17.31 -11.81 6.93
C ARG A 423 -17.91 -10.43 6.71
N VAL A 424 -19.16 -10.19 7.09
CA VAL A 424 -19.82 -8.88 6.97
C VAL A 424 -19.25 -7.91 7.97
N LYS A 425 -19.06 -8.33 9.23
CA LYS A 425 -18.48 -7.52 10.31
C LYS A 425 -17.07 -7.03 9.96
N PHE A 426 -16.16 -7.94 9.68
CA PHE A 426 -14.78 -7.59 9.35
C PHE A 426 -14.68 -6.87 8.01
N GLY A 427 -15.54 -7.20 7.04
CA GLY A 427 -15.63 -6.47 5.79
C GLY A 427 -15.99 -5.00 6.01
N MET A 428 -16.96 -4.70 6.86
CA MET A 428 -17.35 -3.34 7.22
C MET A 428 -16.26 -2.61 8.01
N ILE A 429 -15.71 -3.23 9.06
CA ILE A 429 -14.66 -2.59 9.86
C ILE A 429 -13.45 -2.27 9.00
N SER A 430 -13.01 -3.22 8.16
CA SER A 430 -11.86 -3.05 7.27
C SER A 430 -12.06 -1.94 6.24
N VAL A 431 -13.26 -1.85 5.61
CA VAL A 431 -13.53 -0.75 4.67
C VAL A 431 -13.60 0.60 5.37
N ILE A 432 -14.16 0.67 6.58
CA ILE A 432 -14.16 1.93 7.35
C ILE A 432 -12.74 2.37 7.70
N ILE A 433 -11.87 1.45 8.13
CA ILE A 433 -10.47 1.74 8.41
C ILE A 433 -9.77 2.24 7.14
N HIS A 434 -10.03 1.60 6.00
CA HIS A 434 -9.46 1.95 4.71
C HIS A 434 -9.90 3.36 4.26
N GLU A 435 -11.21 3.60 4.16
CA GLU A 435 -11.74 4.85 3.64
C GLU A 435 -11.47 6.06 4.56
N VAL A 436 -11.50 5.87 5.89
CA VAL A 436 -11.07 6.91 6.83
C VAL A 436 -9.57 7.14 6.74
N GLY A 437 -8.80 6.08 6.51
CA GLY A 437 -7.35 6.14 6.31
C GLY A 437 -6.94 7.01 5.14
N HIS A 438 -7.72 7.02 4.07
CA HIS A 438 -7.51 7.90 2.92
C HIS A 438 -7.48 9.40 3.25
N ASN A 439 -7.99 9.83 4.40
CA ASN A 439 -7.75 11.20 4.85
C ASN A 439 -6.26 11.55 4.96
N TYR A 440 -5.39 10.57 5.18
CA TYR A 440 -3.93 10.76 5.24
C TYR A 440 -3.29 10.61 3.86
N PHE A 441 -3.64 9.55 3.15
CA PHE A 441 -3.24 9.24 1.76
C PHE A 441 -4.49 8.93 0.94
N PRO A 442 -4.90 9.72 -0.05
CA PRO A 442 -4.21 10.86 -0.63
C PRO A 442 -4.76 12.22 -0.22
N MET A 443 -5.75 12.31 0.70
CA MET A 443 -6.45 13.59 0.93
C MET A 443 -5.53 14.67 1.53
N ILE A 444 -4.50 14.30 2.29
CA ILE A 444 -3.54 15.24 2.87
C ILE A 444 -2.16 15.13 2.21
N VAL A 445 -1.62 13.91 2.04
CA VAL A 445 -0.43 13.65 1.21
C VAL A 445 -0.93 13.36 -0.20
N ASN A 446 -1.04 14.41 -1.01
CA ASN A 446 -1.86 14.45 -2.23
C ASN A 446 -1.05 14.07 -3.47
N SER A 447 -0.84 12.76 -3.69
CA SER A 447 -0.19 12.22 -4.91
C SER A 447 -1.11 12.28 -6.13
N ASP A 448 -0.54 12.17 -7.34
CA ASP A 448 -1.30 12.01 -8.58
C ASP A 448 -1.76 10.56 -8.72
N GLU A 449 -3.00 10.29 -8.35
CA GLU A 449 -3.60 8.96 -8.36
C GLU A 449 -3.82 8.41 -9.77
N ARG A 450 -3.96 9.29 -10.78
CA ARG A 450 -4.09 8.86 -12.19
C ARG A 450 -2.80 8.31 -12.77
N GLN A 451 -1.66 8.68 -12.20
CA GLN A 451 -0.36 8.15 -12.62
C GLN A 451 0.08 7.01 -11.70
N TRP A 452 -0.12 7.16 -10.39
CA TRP A 452 0.46 6.27 -9.38
C TRP A 452 -0.58 5.87 -8.30
N THR A 453 -1.57 5.10 -8.70
CA THR A 453 -2.65 4.63 -7.83
C THR A 453 -2.16 3.93 -6.56
N TRP A 454 -0.97 3.31 -6.59
CA TRP A 454 -0.39 2.68 -5.42
C TRP A 454 0.01 3.66 -4.30
N MET A 455 0.26 4.94 -4.62
CA MET A 455 0.57 5.96 -3.60
C MET A 455 -0.66 6.39 -2.81
N ASP A 456 -1.81 6.18 -3.38
CA ASP A 456 -3.11 6.29 -2.76
C ASP A 456 -3.43 4.97 -2.04
N GLU A 457 -3.79 3.95 -2.77
CA GLU A 457 -4.32 2.69 -2.29
C GLU A 457 -3.30 1.81 -1.56
N GLY A 458 -2.08 1.80 -2.04
CA GLY A 458 -1.01 0.95 -1.50
C GLY A 458 -0.46 1.45 -0.18
N LEU A 459 -0.17 2.76 -0.06
CA LEU A 459 0.25 3.37 1.20
C LEU A 459 -0.85 3.24 2.25
N ASN A 460 -2.09 3.50 1.84
CA ASN A 460 -3.25 3.35 2.71
C ASN A 460 -3.47 1.90 3.16
N THR A 461 -3.40 0.92 2.25
CA THR A 461 -3.53 -0.52 2.57
C THR A 461 -2.46 -0.98 3.57
N PHE A 462 -1.24 -0.47 3.46
CA PHE A 462 -0.19 -0.78 4.44
C PHE A 462 -0.57 -0.30 5.85
N VAL A 463 -0.98 0.97 5.99
CA VAL A 463 -1.36 1.53 7.31
C VAL A 463 -2.67 0.92 7.81
N GLN A 464 -3.61 0.60 6.89
CA GLN A 464 -4.82 -0.15 7.23
C GLN A 464 -4.50 -1.46 7.95
N PHE A 465 -3.55 -2.25 7.45
CA PHE A 465 -3.13 -3.49 8.11
C PHE A 465 -2.69 -3.24 9.55
N VAL A 466 -1.88 -2.21 9.80
CA VAL A 466 -1.46 -1.84 11.17
C VAL A 466 -2.67 -1.44 12.03
N ALA A 467 -3.58 -0.64 11.48
CA ALA A 467 -4.77 -0.19 12.20
C ALA A 467 -5.77 -1.31 12.49
N GLU A 468 -5.86 -2.32 11.61
CA GLU A 468 -6.65 -3.54 11.83
C GLU A 468 -6.12 -4.36 13.00
N GLN A 469 -4.79 -4.53 13.12
CA GLN A 469 -4.19 -5.20 14.28
C GLN A 469 -4.46 -4.42 15.57
N ASP A 470 -4.25 -3.09 15.56
CA ASP A 470 -4.58 -2.22 16.69
C ASP A 470 -6.08 -2.29 17.05
N MET A 471 -6.98 -2.44 16.08
CA MET A 471 -8.43 -2.62 16.32
C MET A 471 -8.71 -3.91 17.10
N GLY A 472 -8.07 -5.01 16.73
CA GLY A 472 -8.17 -6.27 17.45
C GLY A 472 -7.65 -6.17 18.89
N GLU A 473 -6.52 -5.48 19.11
CA GLU A 473 -5.92 -5.29 20.44
C GLU A 473 -6.76 -4.36 21.33
N ASN A 474 -7.20 -3.21 20.80
CA ASN A 474 -7.91 -2.18 21.59
C ASN A 474 -9.41 -2.47 21.76
N TYR A 475 -9.99 -3.29 20.89
CA TYR A 475 -11.38 -3.74 20.95
C TYR A 475 -11.44 -5.28 20.87
N PRO A 476 -10.96 -6.02 21.89
CA PRO A 476 -10.84 -7.48 21.82
C PRO A 476 -12.17 -8.21 21.58
N THR A 477 -13.30 -7.60 21.95
CA THR A 477 -14.62 -8.14 21.61
C THR A 477 -14.93 -8.12 20.11
N SER A 478 -14.19 -7.37 19.31
CA SER A 478 -14.30 -7.40 17.85
C SER A 478 -13.78 -8.69 17.24
N ILE A 479 -12.79 -9.32 17.89
CA ILE A 479 -12.11 -10.54 17.43
C ILE A 479 -12.38 -11.75 18.33
N GLU A 480 -13.50 -11.74 19.06
CA GLU A 480 -13.85 -12.83 19.99
C GLU A 480 -13.74 -14.22 19.30
N GLY A 481 -12.93 -15.12 19.88
CA GLY A 481 -12.67 -16.44 19.33
C GLY A 481 -11.56 -16.52 18.27
N LEU A 482 -10.87 -15.40 17.98
CA LEU A 482 -9.72 -15.33 17.07
C LEU A 482 -8.48 -14.87 17.83
N ASP A 483 -7.30 -15.31 17.37
CA ASP A 483 -6.01 -14.91 17.95
C ASP A 483 -5.59 -13.49 17.54
N ALA A 484 -6.04 -13.03 16.37
CA ALA A 484 -5.74 -11.71 15.82
C ALA A 484 -6.83 -11.25 14.86
N TYR A 485 -6.81 -9.98 14.48
CA TYR A 485 -7.71 -9.43 13.45
C TYR A 485 -7.45 -10.13 12.11
N PRO A 486 -8.50 -10.64 11.41
CA PRO A 486 -8.35 -11.45 10.20
C PRO A 486 -8.12 -10.58 8.96
N SER A 487 -6.98 -9.88 8.91
CA SER A 487 -6.60 -9.00 7.79
C SER A 487 -6.46 -9.77 6.49
N ARG A 488 -7.05 -9.23 5.44
CA ARG A 488 -6.99 -9.84 4.09
C ARG A 488 -5.70 -9.50 3.35
N ARG A 489 -5.07 -8.36 3.65
CA ARG A 489 -3.85 -7.82 3.05
C ARG A 489 -2.83 -7.53 4.15
N GLY A 490 -1.55 -7.45 3.82
CA GLY A 490 -0.47 -7.17 4.75
C GLY A 490 0.47 -8.35 4.97
N PRO A 491 0.03 -9.54 5.45
CA PRO A 491 0.91 -10.70 5.60
C PRO A 491 1.53 -11.13 4.28
N ALA A 492 2.83 -11.43 4.28
CA ALA A 492 3.59 -11.76 3.07
C ALA A 492 2.99 -12.94 2.29
N ALA A 493 2.52 -13.97 2.98
CA ALA A 493 1.91 -15.15 2.36
C ALA A 493 0.64 -14.84 1.56
N ASN A 494 -0.09 -13.77 1.91
CA ASN A 494 -1.37 -13.47 1.27
C ASN A 494 -1.22 -12.93 -0.16
N ILE A 495 -0.05 -12.42 -0.57
CA ILE A 495 0.21 -11.93 -1.92
C ILE A 495 0.74 -13.03 -2.86
N VAL A 496 1.19 -14.16 -2.32
CA VAL A 496 1.78 -15.27 -3.09
C VAL A 496 0.88 -15.75 -4.24
N PRO A 497 -0.44 -15.97 -4.07
CA PRO A 497 -1.31 -16.41 -5.18
C PRO A 497 -1.33 -15.44 -6.36
N TYR A 498 -1.22 -14.13 -6.10
CA TYR A 498 -1.11 -13.12 -7.15
C TYR A 498 0.26 -13.17 -7.81
N MET A 499 1.35 -13.20 -7.03
CA MET A 499 2.72 -13.16 -7.57
C MET A 499 3.09 -14.42 -8.33
N ALA A 500 2.58 -15.59 -7.92
CA ALA A 500 2.74 -16.87 -8.61
C ALA A 500 1.78 -17.06 -9.81
N GLY A 501 0.86 -16.11 -10.02
CA GLY A 501 -0.16 -16.20 -11.06
C GLY A 501 0.37 -16.03 -12.49
N ASP A 502 -0.55 -16.03 -13.45
CA ASP A 502 -0.19 -15.87 -14.87
C ASP A 502 0.41 -14.48 -15.13
N GLN A 503 1.70 -14.46 -15.46
CA GLN A 503 2.48 -13.23 -15.65
C GLN A 503 1.96 -12.32 -16.78
N ARG A 504 1.13 -12.83 -17.69
CA ARG A 504 0.46 -12.01 -18.72
C ARG A 504 -0.56 -11.03 -18.16
N TYR A 505 -1.04 -11.28 -16.95
CA TYR A 505 -2.06 -10.46 -16.25
C TYR A 505 -1.51 -9.74 -15.01
N ILE A 506 -0.19 -9.68 -14.88
CA ILE A 506 0.49 -8.98 -13.78
C ILE A 506 1.25 -7.79 -14.36
N ALA A 507 1.07 -6.62 -13.76
CA ALA A 507 1.77 -5.40 -14.13
C ALA A 507 2.70 -4.94 -12.98
N PRO A 508 3.76 -4.17 -13.27
CA PRO A 508 4.52 -3.47 -12.22
C PRO A 508 3.62 -2.57 -11.38
N ILE A 509 3.93 -2.38 -10.10
CA ILE A 509 3.21 -1.44 -9.21
C ILE A 509 3.21 -0.03 -9.79
N MET A 510 4.31 0.38 -10.44
CA MET A 510 4.47 1.70 -11.08
C MET A 510 3.61 1.91 -12.34
N SER A 511 2.76 0.96 -12.70
CA SER A 511 1.82 1.11 -13.81
C SER A 511 0.64 1.99 -13.43
N LYS A 512 0.08 2.73 -14.40
CA LYS A 512 -1.22 3.39 -14.22
C LYS A 512 -2.29 2.35 -13.92
N GLY A 513 -3.22 2.67 -13.02
CA GLY A 513 -4.31 1.76 -12.67
C GLY A 513 -5.16 1.34 -13.87
N LEU A 514 -5.41 2.27 -14.81
CA LEU A 514 -6.12 2.00 -16.07
C LEU A 514 -5.46 0.90 -16.90
N ASN A 515 -4.13 0.75 -16.82
CA ASN A 515 -3.36 -0.25 -17.56
C ASN A 515 -3.20 -1.58 -16.79
N THR A 516 -3.85 -1.71 -15.63
CA THR A 516 -3.67 -2.84 -14.71
C THR A 516 -4.84 -3.80 -14.78
N TYR A 517 -4.58 -5.06 -15.14
CA TYR A 517 -5.62 -6.08 -15.25
C TYR A 517 -6.17 -6.51 -13.88
N GLN A 518 -5.30 -6.86 -12.94
CA GLN A 518 -5.66 -7.26 -11.56
C GLN A 518 -5.49 -6.08 -10.59
N PHE A 519 -6.34 -5.07 -10.75
CA PHE A 519 -6.24 -3.78 -10.06
C PHE A 519 -6.12 -3.90 -8.53
N GLY A 520 -7.03 -4.67 -7.89
CA GLY A 520 -7.04 -4.81 -6.43
C GLY A 520 -5.78 -5.49 -5.85
N SER A 521 -5.11 -6.37 -6.62
CA SER A 521 -3.84 -6.96 -6.19
C SER A 521 -2.65 -6.04 -6.49
N ASN A 522 -2.68 -5.33 -7.61
CA ASN A 522 -1.59 -4.46 -8.06
C ASN A 522 -1.51 -3.15 -7.26
N ALA A 523 -2.64 -2.42 -7.15
CA ALA A 523 -2.66 -1.10 -6.52
C ALA A 523 -2.70 -1.18 -4.98
N TYR A 524 -3.34 -2.20 -4.41
CA TYR A 524 -3.56 -2.38 -2.97
C TYR A 524 -2.64 -3.45 -2.37
N GLY A 525 -2.83 -4.71 -2.81
CA GLY A 525 -2.25 -5.88 -2.14
C GLY A 525 -0.74 -5.92 -2.21
N LYS A 526 -0.16 -5.87 -3.41
CA LYS A 526 1.29 -5.99 -3.62
C LYS A 526 2.06 -4.84 -2.95
N PRO A 527 1.71 -3.55 -3.14
CA PRO A 527 2.42 -2.47 -2.46
C PRO A 527 2.23 -2.48 -0.94
N GLY A 528 1.02 -2.74 -0.44
CA GLY A 528 0.78 -2.84 1.01
C GLY A 528 1.58 -3.97 1.66
N THR A 529 1.66 -5.14 1.00
CA THR A 529 2.48 -6.26 1.46
C THR A 529 3.98 -5.97 1.34
N ALA A 530 4.42 -5.35 0.24
CA ALA A 530 5.83 -4.95 0.08
C ALA A 530 6.29 -4.03 1.21
N LEU A 531 5.49 -3.02 1.57
CA LEU A 531 5.79 -2.11 2.67
C LEU A 531 5.78 -2.81 4.02
N ASN A 532 4.87 -3.78 4.23
CA ASN A 532 4.88 -4.59 5.45
C ASN A 532 6.14 -5.47 5.55
N ILE A 533 6.55 -6.10 4.46
CA ILE A 533 7.82 -6.85 4.39
C ILE A 533 9.02 -5.92 4.65
N LEU A 534 9.01 -4.74 4.04
CA LEU A 534 10.07 -3.74 4.26
C LEU A 534 10.17 -3.35 5.73
N ARG A 535 9.01 -3.15 6.40
CA ARG A 535 8.92 -2.82 7.81
C ARG A 535 9.35 -3.95 8.75
N GLU A 536 8.84 -5.17 8.52
CA GLU A 536 9.02 -6.28 9.46
C GLU A 536 10.34 -7.04 9.22
N THR A 537 10.71 -7.23 7.95
CA THR A 537 11.76 -8.16 7.56
C THR A 537 13.06 -7.48 7.14
N VAL A 538 13.00 -6.29 6.51
CA VAL A 538 14.19 -5.64 5.94
C VAL A 538 14.74 -4.55 6.86
N MET A 539 13.91 -3.56 7.25
CA MET A 539 14.35 -2.38 8.01
C MET A 539 14.21 -2.55 9.53
N GLY A 540 13.20 -3.31 9.97
CA GLY A 540 12.71 -3.31 11.34
C GLY A 540 11.75 -2.15 11.61
N ARG A 541 10.80 -2.39 12.55
CA ARG A 541 9.66 -1.47 12.81
C ARG A 541 10.09 -0.07 13.17
N GLU A 542 11.05 0.09 14.07
CA GLU A 542 11.44 1.40 14.58
C GLU A 542 11.99 2.30 13.47
N LEU A 543 12.90 1.78 12.65
CA LEU A 543 13.55 2.52 11.58
C LEU A 543 12.58 2.83 10.44
N PHE A 544 11.76 1.84 10.06
CA PHE A 544 10.73 2.04 9.03
C PHE A 544 9.71 3.08 9.46
N ASP A 545 9.15 2.96 10.67
CA ASP A 545 8.12 3.87 11.17
C ASP A 545 8.64 5.32 11.26
N TYR A 546 9.91 5.50 11.63
CA TYR A 546 10.57 6.81 11.61
C TYR A 546 10.67 7.37 10.17
N ALA A 547 11.13 6.57 9.21
CA ALA A 547 11.28 7.02 7.83
C ALA A 547 9.91 7.31 7.16
N PHE A 548 8.92 6.45 7.40
CA PHE A 548 7.56 6.60 6.88
C PHE A 548 6.86 7.85 7.45
N ARG A 549 7.02 8.11 8.75
CA ARG A 549 6.55 9.35 9.38
C ARG A 549 7.26 10.58 8.77
N THR A 550 8.57 10.51 8.55
CA THR A 550 9.35 11.59 7.93
C THR A 550 8.81 11.93 6.53
N TYR A 551 8.49 10.92 5.70
CA TYR A 551 7.85 11.12 4.42
C TYR A 551 6.49 11.81 4.56
N SER A 552 5.65 11.30 5.44
CA SER A 552 4.29 11.79 5.64
C SER A 552 4.29 13.27 6.09
N GLU A 553 5.18 13.65 7.02
CA GLU A 553 5.32 15.03 7.51
C GLU A 553 5.92 15.97 6.45
N ARG A 554 6.91 15.53 5.68
CA ARG A 554 7.52 16.31 4.56
C ARG A 554 6.49 16.69 3.51
N TRP A 555 5.61 15.76 3.18
CA TRP A 555 4.65 15.90 2.09
C TRP A 555 3.21 16.17 2.54
N MET A 556 2.99 16.40 3.81
CA MET A 556 1.70 16.88 4.33
C MET A 556 1.25 18.14 3.60
N PHE A 557 0.02 18.09 3.03
CA PHE A 557 -0.58 19.14 2.21
C PHE A 557 0.23 19.51 0.95
N LYS A 558 0.88 18.54 0.33
CA LYS A 558 1.68 18.71 -0.89
C LYS A 558 1.44 17.58 -1.87
N HIS A 559 2.06 17.70 -3.06
CA HIS A 559 1.92 16.74 -4.16
C HIS A 559 3.23 15.95 -4.37
N PRO A 560 3.46 14.83 -3.66
CA PRO A 560 4.64 14.00 -3.85
C PRO A 560 4.56 13.14 -5.11
N THR A 561 5.74 12.70 -5.57
CA THR A 561 5.91 11.64 -6.57
C THR A 561 6.46 10.36 -5.92
N PRO A 562 6.46 9.21 -6.62
CA PRO A 562 7.11 8.00 -6.12
C PRO A 562 8.56 8.20 -5.69
N GLU A 563 9.34 8.96 -6.45
CA GLU A 563 10.73 9.24 -6.15
C GLU A 563 10.91 10.02 -4.84
N ASP A 564 9.97 10.89 -4.51
CA ASP A 564 9.98 11.62 -3.24
C ASP A 564 9.80 10.67 -2.05
N PHE A 565 8.95 9.65 -2.21
CA PHE A 565 8.79 8.57 -1.23
C PHE A 565 10.06 7.73 -1.11
N PHE A 566 10.55 7.19 -2.20
CA PHE A 566 11.72 6.29 -2.18
C PHE A 566 12.95 6.99 -1.61
N ARG A 567 13.26 8.21 -2.09
CA ARG A 567 14.37 9.00 -1.56
C ARG A 567 14.21 9.36 -0.10
N THR A 568 12.99 9.67 0.35
CA THR A 568 12.78 9.96 1.78
C THR A 568 13.03 8.74 2.64
N MET A 569 12.57 7.56 2.21
CA MET A 569 12.80 6.33 2.97
C MET A 569 14.29 6.03 3.11
N GLU A 570 15.08 6.22 2.06
CA GLU A 570 16.54 6.03 2.09
C GLU A 570 17.28 7.12 2.89
N ASP A 571 16.93 8.39 2.69
CA ASP A 571 17.52 9.52 3.41
C ASP A 571 17.31 9.41 4.93
N ALA A 572 16.11 9.03 5.35
CA ALA A 572 15.77 8.93 6.76
C ALA A 572 16.34 7.67 7.43
N SER A 573 16.59 6.61 6.69
CA SER A 573 17.06 5.31 7.21
C SER A 573 18.56 5.09 7.05
N ALA A 574 19.22 5.83 6.16
CA ALA A 574 20.59 5.57 5.70
C ALA A 574 20.78 4.15 5.10
N MET A 575 19.72 3.57 4.53
CA MET A 575 19.75 2.29 3.83
C MET A 575 19.69 2.50 2.32
N ASP A 576 20.46 1.73 1.57
CA ASP A 576 20.31 1.61 0.12
C ASP A 576 19.19 0.60 -0.16
N LEU A 577 18.06 1.09 -0.64
CA LEU A 577 16.86 0.29 -0.94
C LEU A 577 16.56 0.24 -2.44
N ASP A 578 17.46 0.71 -3.30
CA ASP A 578 17.31 0.69 -4.77
C ASP A 578 16.96 -0.71 -5.31
N TRP A 579 17.56 -1.75 -4.72
CA TRP A 579 17.29 -3.15 -5.07
C TRP A 579 15.85 -3.55 -4.74
N PHE A 580 15.29 -3.04 -3.61
CA PHE A 580 13.94 -3.33 -3.16
C PHE A 580 12.91 -2.61 -4.06
N TRP A 581 13.09 -1.30 -4.26
CA TRP A 581 12.20 -0.51 -5.11
C TRP A 581 12.15 -1.06 -6.52
N ARG A 582 13.32 -1.35 -7.14
CA ARG A 582 13.40 -1.95 -8.48
C ARG A 582 12.62 -3.25 -8.55
N GLY A 583 12.86 -4.16 -7.65
CA GLY A 583 12.25 -5.49 -7.68
C GLY A 583 10.73 -5.42 -7.48
N TRP A 584 10.29 -4.84 -6.38
CA TRP A 584 8.89 -4.83 -5.99
C TRP A 584 8.02 -3.89 -6.84
N PHE A 585 8.51 -2.68 -7.16
CA PHE A 585 7.70 -1.63 -7.75
C PHE A 585 7.81 -1.55 -9.27
N TYR A 586 9.01 -1.78 -9.83
CA TYR A 586 9.27 -1.62 -11.26
C TYR A 586 9.19 -2.91 -12.07
N THR A 587 9.06 -4.06 -11.42
CA THR A 587 9.00 -5.37 -12.11
C THR A 587 7.80 -6.21 -11.69
N THR A 588 7.56 -7.29 -12.44
CA THR A 588 6.58 -8.34 -12.10
C THR A 588 7.24 -9.57 -11.48
N GLN A 589 8.52 -9.48 -11.13
CA GLN A 589 9.28 -10.58 -10.56
C GLN A 589 8.71 -11.01 -9.20
N PHE A 590 8.93 -12.26 -8.84
CA PHE A 590 8.50 -12.86 -7.59
C PHE A 590 9.70 -13.43 -6.83
N ASN A 591 9.53 -13.65 -5.54
CA ASN A 591 10.51 -14.33 -4.69
C ASN A 591 10.30 -15.85 -4.79
N ASP A 592 11.39 -16.56 -5.03
CA ASP A 592 11.50 -18.02 -4.98
C ASP A 592 12.93 -18.33 -4.61
N MET A 593 13.15 -18.90 -3.43
CA MET A 593 14.44 -19.31 -2.90
C MET A 593 14.35 -20.77 -2.48
N GLY A 594 15.41 -21.53 -2.64
CA GLY A 594 15.41 -22.94 -2.25
C GLY A 594 16.76 -23.43 -1.78
N ILE A 595 16.77 -24.50 -0.98
CA ILE A 595 17.98 -25.23 -0.58
C ILE A 595 18.28 -26.26 -1.67
N GLU A 596 19.32 -26.02 -2.46
CA GLU A 596 19.74 -26.97 -3.49
C GLU A 596 20.49 -28.15 -2.88
N SER A 597 21.41 -27.89 -1.94
CA SER A 597 22.19 -28.94 -1.28
C SER A 597 22.66 -28.50 0.11
N VAL A 598 22.89 -29.48 0.96
CA VAL A 598 23.56 -29.33 2.25
C VAL A 598 24.62 -30.40 2.35
N GLU A 599 25.87 -30.00 2.44
CA GLU A 599 27.00 -30.88 2.58
C GLU A 599 27.60 -30.76 3.97
N LYS A 600 27.94 -31.91 4.59
CA LYS A 600 28.60 -31.94 5.88
C LYS A 600 30.09 -32.17 5.70
N TYR A 601 30.89 -31.43 6.47
CA TYR A 601 32.33 -31.55 6.49
C TYR A 601 32.83 -31.76 7.92
N PHE A 602 33.96 -32.46 8.00
CA PHE A 602 34.72 -32.69 9.23
C PHE A 602 36.16 -32.27 9.05
N VAL A 603 36.80 -31.86 10.12
CA VAL A 603 38.24 -31.54 10.09
C VAL A 603 39.05 -32.81 10.14
N SER A 604 40.10 -32.89 9.32
CA SER A 604 41.04 -33.99 9.27
C SER A 604 42.51 -33.51 9.39
N SER A 605 43.34 -34.30 10.03
CA SER A 605 44.79 -34.13 10.04
C SER A 605 45.46 -34.68 8.78
N GLU A 606 44.74 -35.49 8.01
CA GLU A 606 45.27 -36.12 6.79
C GLU A 606 44.98 -35.24 5.57
N ARG A 607 45.96 -35.14 4.68
CA ARG A 607 45.77 -34.46 3.39
C ARG A 607 44.76 -35.21 2.56
N ASN A 608 43.81 -34.48 2.00
CA ASN A 608 42.78 -35.03 1.13
C ASN A 608 43.39 -35.51 -0.21
N GLN A 609 42.69 -36.40 -0.90
CA GLN A 609 43.14 -37.01 -2.15
C GLN A 609 43.41 -35.95 -3.23
N ALA A 610 42.57 -34.92 -3.33
CA ALA A 610 42.75 -33.83 -4.30
C ALA A 610 44.09 -33.08 -4.12
N MET A 611 44.50 -32.83 -2.85
CA MET A 611 45.79 -32.24 -2.55
C MET A 611 46.94 -33.17 -2.93
N LYS A 612 46.84 -34.47 -2.64
CA LYS A 612 47.84 -35.47 -3.01
C LYS A 612 48.02 -35.54 -4.53
N ASP A 613 46.93 -35.53 -5.27
CA ASP A 613 46.94 -35.59 -6.74
C ASP A 613 47.54 -34.31 -7.35
N MET A 614 47.18 -33.14 -6.82
CA MET A 614 47.73 -31.87 -7.25
C MET A 614 49.28 -31.81 -7.00
N MET A 615 49.72 -32.23 -5.83
CA MET A 615 51.12 -32.27 -5.49
C MET A 615 51.89 -33.17 -6.45
N LYS A 616 51.35 -34.37 -6.74
CA LYS A 616 51.92 -35.30 -7.70
C LYS A 616 51.97 -34.71 -9.10
N ALA A 617 50.89 -34.12 -9.57
CA ALA A 617 50.79 -33.53 -10.91
C ALA A 617 51.74 -32.35 -11.11
N ARG A 618 52.04 -31.60 -10.07
CA ARG A 618 52.91 -30.41 -10.12
C ARG A 618 54.34 -30.67 -9.59
N ASN A 619 54.64 -31.90 -9.21
CA ASN A 619 55.92 -32.30 -8.58
C ASN A 619 56.32 -31.38 -7.41
N ILE A 620 55.36 -31.11 -6.52
CA ILE A 620 55.55 -30.23 -5.37
C ILE A 620 56.12 -31.04 -4.20
N ASP A 621 57.21 -30.57 -3.63
CA ASP A 621 57.82 -31.14 -2.41
C ASP A 621 56.88 -30.82 -1.20
N GLU A 622 56.56 -31.83 -0.41
CA GLU A 622 55.74 -31.73 0.80
C GLU A 622 56.26 -30.69 1.79
N SER A 623 57.58 -30.55 1.91
CA SER A 623 58.20 -29.60 2.82
C SER A 623 57.95 -28.14 2.47
N ARG A 624 57.45 -27.87 1.27
CA ARG A 624 57.13 -26.51 0.77
C ARG A 624 55.69 -26.13 0.98
N ILE A 625 54.83 -27.07 1.38
CA ILE A 625 53.43 -26.78 1.65
C ILE A 625 53.29 -26.28 3.08
N PRO A 626 52.66 -25.11 3.31
CA PRO A 626 52.40 -24.64 4.67
C PRO A 626 51.46 -25.59 5.39
N ALA A 627 51.46 -25.55 6.70
CA ALA A 627 50.47 -26.23 7.52
C ALA A 627 49.05 -25.83 7.13
N LEU A 628 48.21 -26.81 6.78
CA LEU A 628 46.84 -26.63 6.34
C LEU A 628 45.90 -27.47 7.20
N VAL A 629 44.68 -26.92 7.44
CA VAL A 629 43.56 -27.68 8.01
C VAL A 629 42.76 -28.24 6.81
N TYR A 630 42.53 -29.54 6.81
CA TYR A 630 41.80 -30.22 5.72
C TYR A 630 40.34 -30.42 6.14
N MET A 631 39.43 -30.06 5.24
CA MET A 631 38.02 -30.29 5.39
C MET A 631 37.61 -31.48 4.53
N VAL A 632 37.01 -32.50 5.15
CA VAL A 632 36.62 -33.73 4.51
C VAL A 632 35.10 -33.81 4.47
N LYS A 633 34.57 -33.93 3.27
CA LYS A 633 33.13 -34.09 3.03
C LYS A 633 32.67 -35.49 3.48
N GLU A 634 31.54 -35.56 4.21
CA GLU A 634 30.90 -36.82 4.58
C GLU A 634 30.61 -37.69 3.34
N GLY A 635 30.98 -38.96 3.40
CA GLY A 635 30.81 -39.90 2.28
C GLY A 635 31.81 -39.79 1.14
N SER A 636 32.80 -38.86 1.20
CA SER A 636 33.90 -38.82 0.23
C SER A 636 34.94 -39.93 0.46
N VAL A 637 35.84 -40.10 -0.49
CA VAL A 637 36.94 -41.11 -0.38
C VAL A 637 37.87 -40.86 0.81
N ASP A 638 37.97 -39.62 1.25
CA ASP A 638 38.81 -39.23 2.40
C ASP A 638 38.08 -39.32 3.73
N TYR A 639 36.74 -39.57 3.70
CA TYR A 639 35.89 -39.62 4.91
C TYR A 639 36.18 -40.90 5.70
N LYS A 640 36.31 -40.69 7.01
CA LYS A 640 36.39 -41.78 8.01
C LYS A 640 35.38 -41.49 9.12
N GLU A 641 34.62 -42.51 9.52
CA GLU A 641 33.55 -42.37 10.51
C GLU A 641 34.05 -41.86 11.86
N ASP A 642 35.31 -42.10 12.20
CA ASP A 642 35.93 -41.63 13.43
C ASP A 642 36.19 -40.11 13.47
N LEU A 643 36.01 -39.38 12.36
CA LEU A 643 36.05 -37.92 12.29
C LEU A 643 34.77 -37.28 12.87
N LYS A 644 33.68 -38.02 12.82
CA LYS A 644 32.35 -37.49 13.22
C LYS A 644 32.32 -37.13 14.70
N GLY A 645 31.91 -35.91 15.00
CA GLY A 645 31.69 -35.43 16.37
C GLY A 645 32.97 -35.12 17.17
N LYS A 646 34.14 -35.18 16.56
CA LYS A 646 35.38 -34.75 17.18
C LYS A 646 35.62 -33.25 17.00
N GLU A 647 36.24 -32.63 18.00
CA GLU A 647 36.60 -31.21 17.93
C GLU A 647 37.77 -30.98 16.97
N ALA A 648 37.73 -29.93 16.18
CA ALA A 648 38.78 -29.58 15.22
C ALA A 648 40.17 -29.46 15.89
N SER A 649 40.24 -28.90 17.08
CA SER A 649 41.43 -28.71 17.88
C SER A 649 42.07 -30.04 18.37
N GLU A 650 41.28 -31.13 18.46
CA GLU A 650 41.76 -32.44 18.91
C GLU A 650 42.36 -33.25 17.75
N LEU A 651 41.95 -33.01 16.51
CA LEU A 651 42.27 -33.84 15.36
C LEU A 651 43.49 -33.36 14.58
N VAL A 652 43.80 -32.07 14.59
CA VAL A 652 44.84 -31.48 13.75
C VAL A 652 46.01 -30.99 14.60
N GLY A 653 47.10 -31.76 14.65
CA GLY A 653 48.30 -31.44 15.44
C GLY A 653 48.88 -30.06 15.12
N GLU A 654 48.91 -29.67 13.86
CA GLU A 654 49.36 -28.36 13.40
C GLU A 654 48.46 -27.23 13.84
N LEU A 655 47.13 -27.41 13.86
CA LEU A 655 46.20 -26.46 14.42
C LEU A 655 46.39 -26.29 15.92
N LYS A 656 46.55 -27.38 16.64
CA LYS A 656 46.82 -27.37 18.08
C LYS A 656 48.09 -26.61 18.39
N THR A 657 49.18 -26.87 17.67
CA THR A 657 50.45 -26.15 17.78
C THR A 657 50.28 -24.67 17.53
N TYR A 658 49.58 -24.30 16.44
CA TYR A 658 49.29 -22.91 16.11
C TYR A 658 48.51 -22.22 17.24
N LEU A 659 47.48 -22.88 17.80
CA LEU A 659 46.68 -22.33 18.90
C LEU A 659 47.50 -22.14 20.18
N MET A 660 48.40 -23.06 20.48
CA MET A 660 49.28 -22.97 21.63
C MET A 660 50.33 -21.85 21.51
N ASP A 661 50.87 -21.67 20.31
CA ASP A 661 51.93 -20.71 20.03
C ASP A 661 51.42 -19.27 19.91
N ASN A 662 50.17 -19.08 19.56
CA ASN A 662 49.60 -17.75 19.27
C ASN A 662 48.55 -17.25 20.25
N PHE A 663 48.03 -18.09 21.15
CA PHE A 663 46.97 -17.75 22.07
C PHE A 663 47.30 -18.21 23.51
N THR A 664 46.92 -17.42 24.49
CA THR A 664 46.99 -17.80 25.91
C THR A 664 46.00 -18.89 26.26
N ALA A 665 46.18 -19.54 27.39
CA ALA A 665 45.25 -20.54 27.90
C ALA A 665 43.83 -19.94 28.14
N ALA A 666 43.75 -18.68 28.58
CA ALA A 666 42.49 -17.98 28.81
C ALA A 666 41.77 -17.71 27.48
N GLU A 667 42.47 -17.25 26.44
CA GLU A 667 41.87 -17.01 25.10
C GLU A 667 41.41 -18.32 24.47
N ARG A 668 42.19 -19.40 24.57
CA ARG A 668 41.77 -20.71 24.07
C ARG A 668 40.52 -21.25 24.76
N ALA A 669 40.37 -21.01 26.06
CA ALA A 669 39.18 -21.41 26.80
C ALA A 669 37.90 -20.68 26.37
N MET A 670 38.01 -19.52 25.71
CA MET A 670 36.90 -18.76 25.15
C MET A 670 36.59 -19.10 23.69
N MET A 671 37.45 -19.90 23.02
CA MET A 671 37.23 -20.26 21.63
C MET A 671 36.07 -21.24 21.46
N LYS A 672 35.35 -21.10 20.35
CA LYS A 672 34.35 -22.09 19.94
C LYS A 672 35.06 -23.39 19.55
N SER A 673 34.46 -24.52 19.90
CA SER A 673 34.97 -25.86 19.53
C SER A 673 33.95 -26.56 18.61
N PRO A 674 33.82 -26.13 17.34
CA PRO A 674 32.88 -26.75 16.41
C PRO A 674 33.31 -28.17 16.06
N LYS A 675 32.32 -29.04 15.86
CA LYS A 675 32.46 -30.45 15.52
C LYS A 675 31.91 -30.78 14.14
N TYR A 676 30.96 -29.96 13.68
CA TYR A 676 30.24 -30.13 12.43
C TYR A 676 30.36 -28.85 11.62
N PHE A 677 30.61 -29.01 10.33
CA PHE A 677 30.69 -27.90 9.38
C PHE A 677 29.74 -28.22 8.23
N TYR A 678 28.95 -27.24 7.84
CA TYR A 678 27.94 -27.36 6.80
C TYR A 678 28.28 -26.37 5.69
N ASP A 679 28.18 -26.84 4.45
CA ASP A 679 28.11 -26.00 3.25
C ASP A 679 26.69 -26.13 2.71
N ILE A 680 26.00 -25.01 2.68
CA ILE A 680 24.59 -24.93 2.33
C ILE A 680 24.48 -24.11 1.06
N LYS A 681 24.06 -24.73 -0.03
CA LYS A 681 23.83 -24.05 -1.30
C LYS A 681 22.39 -23.60 -1.37
N VAL A 682 22.18 -22.28 -1.40
CA VAL A 682 20.89 -21.63 -1.60
C VAL A 682 20.81 -21.12 -3.03
N VAL A 683 19.75 -21.46 -3.72
CA VAL A 683 19.44 -21.02 -5.08
C VAL A 683 18.26 -20.08 -5.08
N LYS A 684 18.17 -19.20 -6.09
CA LYS A 684 17.11 -18.22 -6.24
C LYS A 684 16.55 -18.29 -7.67
N PRO A 685 15.59 -19.20 -7.95
CA PRO A 685 14.86 -19.26 -9.23
C PRO A 685 14.07 -17.99 -9.51
N GLY A 686 13.51 -17.37 -8.47
CA GLY A 686 12.77 -16.10 -8.56
C GLY A 686 13.67 -14.89 -8.86
N GLY A 687 13.07 -13.86 -9.41
CA GLY A 687 13.77 -12.63 -9.81
C GLY A 687 13.93 -11.61 -8.68
N LEU A 688 13.05 -11.60 -7.68
CA LEU A 688 13.15 -10.69 -6.54
C LEU A 688 14.35 -11.01 -5.65
N VAL A 689 14.99 -9.97 -5.16
CA VAL A 689 16.01 -10.08 -4.12
C VAL A 689 15.34 -9.91 -2.76
N MET A 690 15.62 -10.85 -1.84
CA MET A 690 15.09 -10.83 -0.46
C MET A 690 16.17 -11.28 0.52
N PRO A 691 16.08 -10.90 1.81
CA PRO A 691 16.90 -11.47 2.86
C PRO A 691 16.72 -13.00 2.93
N ILE A 692 17.76 -13.71 3.37
CA ILE A 692 17.66 -15.15 3.64
C ILE A 692 17.44 -15.33 5.14
N ILE A 693 16.26 -15.78 5.51
CA ILE A 693 15.93 -16.18 6.89
C ILE A 693 16.08 -17.69 6.95
N ILE A 694 17.04 -18.17 7.73
CA ILE A 694 17.34 -19.59 7.84
C ILE A 694 17.25 -20.06 9.29
N GLU A 695 16.47 -21.10 9.53
CA GLU A 695 16.34 -21.74 10.83
C GLU A 695 17.04 -23.10 10.84
N TYR A 696 17.92 -23.29 11.81
CA TYR A 696 18.60 -24.55 12.08
C TYR A 696 17.95 -25.26 13.26
N THR A 697 17.59 -26.53 13.11
CA THR A 697 17.18 -27.41 14.21
C THR A 697 18.30 -28.38 14.54
N TYR A 698 18.71 -28.41 15.78
CA TYR A 698 19.78 -29.26 16.28
C TYR A 698 19.24 -30.60 16.82
N VAL A 699 20.16 -31.58 16.95
CA VAL A 699 19.86 -32.95 17.42
C VAL A 699 19.17 -32.99 18.80
N ASP A 700 19.39 -31.97 19.63
CA ASP A 700 18.75 -31.86 20.96
C ASP A 700 17.38 -31.12 20.92
N GLY A 701 16.88 -30.79 19.73
CA GLY A 701 15.61 -30.11 19.52
C GLY A 701 15.67 -28.58 19.66
N SER A 702 16.83 -28.01 20.04
CA SER A 702 16.99 -26.56 20.05
C SER A 702 17.03 -25.97 18.64
N THR A 703 16.59 -24.74 18.47
CA THR A 703 16.61 -24.02 17.19
C THR A 703 17.42 -22.75 17.26
N GLU A 704 17.95 -22.32 16.10
CA GLU A 704 18.63 -21.04 15.93
C GLU A 704 18.20 -20.45 14.58
N THR A 705 17.71 -19.20 14.58
CA THR A 705 17.37 -18.48 13.36
C THR A 705 18.43 -17.44 13.06
N VAL A 706 18.89 -17.38 11.81
CA VAL A 706 19.86 -16.39 11.30
C VAL A 706 19.26 -15.70 10.09
N THR A 707 19.34 -14.38 10.05
CA THR A 707 18.94 -13.58 8.89
C THR A 707 20.19 -13.04 8.20
N HIS A 708 20.39 -13.43 6.96
CA HIS A 708 21.38 -12.82 6.07
C HIS A 708 20.71 -11.69 5.31
N PRO A 709 21.26 -10.46 5.34
CA PRO A 709 20.65 -9.32 4.65
C PRO A 709 20.67 -9.54 3.13
N ALA A 710 19.79 -8.84 2.43
CA ALA A 710 19.59 -9.01 0.97
C ALA A 710 20.86 -8.77 0.16
N GLU A 711 21.79 -7.96 0.66
CA GLU A 711 23.09 -7.67 0.06
C GLU A 711 23.99 -8.90 -0.12
N ILE A 712 23.63 -10.03 0.48
CA ILE A 712 24.34 -11.29 0.24
C ILE A 712 24.29 -11.68 -1.25
N TRP A 713 23.22 -11.28 -1.94
CA TRP A 713 23.02 -11.55 -3.37
C TRP A 713 23.75 -10.59 -4.33
N ARG A 714 24.47 -9.57 -3.81
CA ARG A 714 25.06 -8.50 -4.64
C ARG A 714 26.06 -8.95 -5.70
N LEU A 715 26.77 -10.04 -5.47
CA LEU A 715 27.79 -10.56 -6.37
C LEU A 715 27.29 -11.71 -7.25
N ASN A 716 26.28 -12.45 -6.78
CA ASN A 716 25.63 -13.51 -7.51
C ASN A 716 24.16 -13.59 -7.04
N ASP A 717 23.22 -13.23 -7.91
CA ASP A 717 21.80 -13.20 -7.61
C ASP A 717 21.07 -14.50 -8.01
N LYS A 718 21.81 -15.56 -8.33
CA LYS A 718 21.27 -16.86 -8.71
C LYS A 718 21.50 -17.93 -7.64
N GLU A 719 22.70 -17.95 -7.08
CA GLU A 719 23.10 -18.95 -6.09
C GLU A 719 24.16 -18.40 -5.13
N ILE A 720 24.14 -18.85 -3.91
CA ILE A 720 25.15 -18.54 -2.89
C ILE A 720 25.44 -19.77 -2.04
N GLY A 721 26.66 -19.84 -1.51
CA GLY A 721 27.06 -20.79 -0.48
C GLY A 721 27.04 -20.12 0.89
N LEU A 722 26.45 -20.80 1.88
CA LEU A 722 26.45 -20.42 3.29
C LEU A 722 27.24 -21.46 4.09
N SER A 723 28.21 -21.02 4.85
CA SER A 723 28.95 -21.91 5.77
C SER A 723 28.39 -21.80 7.19
N LYS A 724 28.14 -22.94 7.84
CA LYS A 724 27.74 -23.00 9.25
C LYS A 724 28.63 -23.96 10.00
N ALA A 725 29.32 -23.49 11.03
CA ALA A 725 30.04 -24.32 12.00
C ALA A 725 29.23 -24.49 13.27
N SER A 726 29.15 -25.71 13.81
CA SER A 726 28.35 -26.03 14.99
C SER A 726 29.02 -27.04 15.92
N THR A 727 28.78 -26.90 17.20
CA THR A 727 29.14 -27.90 18.23
C THR A 727 28.14 -29.06 18.28
N LYS A 728 26.89 -28.84 17.80
CA LYS A 728 25.82 -29.82 17.74
C LYS A 728 25.50 -30.18 16.29
N GLU A 729 25.07 -31.40 16.05
CA GLU A 729 24.63 -31.79 14.71
C GLU A 729 23.31 -31.09 14.36
N ILE A 730 23.25 -30.51 13.16
CA ILE A 730 22.04 -29.95 12.57
C ILE A 730 21.28 -31.09 11.88
N ILE A 731 20.01 -31.26 12.24
CA ILE A 731 19.14 -32.32 11.71
C ILE A 731 18.07 -31.78 10.75
N LYS A 732 17.82 -30.48 10.78
CA LYS A 732 16.87 -29.83 9.87
C LYS A 732 17.28 -28.39 9.63
N ILE A 733 17.06 -27.93 8.40
CA ILE A 733 17.23 -26.54 7.98
C ILE A 733 15.95 -26.11 7.27
N VAL A 734 15.45 -24.91 7.58
CA VAL A 734 14.25 -24.33 6.95
C VAL A 734 14.56 -22.89 6.51
N LEU A 735 14.29 -22.58 5.26
CA LEU A 735 14.25 -21.19 4.76
C LEU A 735 12.86 -20.59 5.05
N ASP A 736 12.86 -19.34 5.45
CA ASP A 736 11.66 -18.53 5.73
C ASP A 736 10.60 -19.27 6.58
N PRO A 737 10.94 -19.72 7.80
CA PRO A 737 10.09 -20.59 8.63
C PRO A 737 8.75 -19.97 9.00
N LYS A 738 8.62 -18.64 8.92
CA LYS A 738 7.40 -17.89 9.26
C LYS A 738 6.69 -17.28 8.05
N LEU A 739 7.14 -17.59 6.84
CA LEU A 739 6.59 -17.08 5.58
C LEU A 739 6.59 -15.54 5.50
N GLU A 740 7.74 -14.92 5.81
CA GLU A 740 7.91 -13.45 5.91
C GLU A 740 8.44 -12.82 4.60
N THR A 741 8.81 -13.61 3.58
CA THR A 741 9.46 -13.13 2.36
C THR A 741 8.60 -13.24 1.09
N ALA A 742 7.35 -13.68 1.21
CA ALA A 742 6.45 -13.97 0.08
C ALA A 742 7.05 -14.96 -0.94
N ASP A 743 7.70 -16.01 -0.47
CA ASP A 743 8.23 -17.08 -1.28
C ASP A 743 7.08 -17.87 -1.94
N VAL A 744 7.15 -18.04 -3.26
CA VAL A 744 6.08 -18.66 -4.05
C VAL A 744 6.16 -20.19 -4.10
N ASP A 745 7.33 -20.76 -3.81
CA ASP A 745 7.53 -22.21 -3.72
C ASP A 745 8.25 -22.63 -2.44
N THR A 746 7.49 -22.93 -1.41
CA THR A 746 8.03 -23.38 -0.12
C THR A 746 8.38 -24.87 -0.08
N SER A 747 8.16 -25.62 -1.16
CA SER A 747 8.45 -27.05 -1.23
C SER A 747 9.96 -27.34 -1.24
N ASN A 748 10.78 -26.40 -1.69
CA ASN A 748 12.24 -26.47 -1.77
C ASN A 748 12.96 -25.81 -0.57
N ASN A 749 12.20 -25.32 0.44
CA ASN A 749 12.73 -24.55 1.56
C ASN A 749 13.20 -25.40 2.74
N THR A 750 13.11 -26.73 2.68
CA THR A 750 13.42 -27.59 3.83
C THR A 750 14.47 -28.65 3.49
N TRP A 751 15.49 -28.78 4.34
CA TRP A 751 16.43 -29.88 4.30
C TRP A 751 16.39 -30.67 5.63
N PRO A 752 16.42 -32.03 5.62
CA PRO A 752 16.30 -32.89 4.42
C PRO A 752 14.96 -32.66 3.71
N ALA A 753 14.95 -32.78 2.39
CA ALA A 753 13.73 -32.69 1.63
C ALA A 753 12.71 -33.70 2.18
N ALA A 754 11.46 -33.31 2.30
CA ALA A 754 10.38 -34.19 2.67
C ALA A 754 10.34 -35.37 1.68
N ALA A 755 10.32 -36.61 2.17
CA ALA A 755 10.18 -37.76 1.29
C ALA A 755 8.94 -37.56 0.40
N GLU A 756 9.10 -37.63 -0.91
CA GLU A 756 7.97 -37.52 -1.85
C GLU A 756 6.90 -38.54 -1.42
N ILE A 757 5.73 -38.03 -1.07
CA ILE A 757 4.58 -38.91 -0.77
C ILE A 757 4.31 -39.64 -2.08
N SER A 758 4.51 -40.97 -2.09
CA SER A 758 4.28 -41.78 -3.28
C SER A 758 2.88 -41.54 -3.83
N LYS A 759 2.71 -41.56 -5.15
CA LYS A 759 1.39 -41.47 -5.79
C LYS A 759 0.37 -42.46 -5.17
N PHE A 760 0.84 -43.54 -4.60
CA PHE A 760 0.04 -44.57 -3.91
C PHE A 760 -0.48 -44.04 -2.55
N ASP A 761 0.29 -43.24 -1.82
CA ASP A 761 -0.14 -42.67 -0.54
C ASP A 761 -1.00 -41.42 -0.72
N GLN A 762 -0.86 -40.70 -1.85
CA GLN A 762 -1.77 -39.61 -2.26
C GLN A 762 -3.16 -40.14 -2.61
N MET A 763 -3.28 -41.36 -3.12
CA MET A 763 -4.58 -41.99 -3.43
C MET A 763 -5.27 -42.58 -2.19
N LYS A 764 -4.63 -42.62 -1.03
CA LYS A 764 -5.20 -43.09 0.25
C LYS A 764 -5.77 -41.96 1.11
N LYS A 765 -5.53 -40.70 0.80
CA LYS A 765 -6.15 -39.53 1.41
C LYS A 765 -7.32 -39.06 0.53
#